data_6d38fbf8b3c842d14d1ffa06ed155c1e
#
_entry.id   6d38fbf8b3c842d14d1ffa06ed155c1e
#
_cell.length_a   1.000
_cell.length_b   1.000
_cell.length_c   1.000
_cell.angle_alpha   90.00
_cell.angle_beta   90.00
_cell.angle_gamma   90.00
#
_symmetry.space_group_name_H-M   'P 1'
#
loop_
_entity.id
_entity.type
_entity.pdbx_description
1 polymer ?
#
loop_
_entity_poly.entity_id
_entity_poly.type
_entity_poly.pdbx_seq_one_letter_code
_entity_poly.pdbx_strand_id
1 'polypeptide(L)'
;VFLIALPLSLGIALATGAPLQSGLVAAAVGGLIAGRLGGSVLQVSGPAAGLTVVTADIIQQYGWRATCAITVFAGVCQLGLGMLRVARSALAVSPAIVHGMLAGIGITIAVAQVHIVLGGTPQSSVLDNLRGLPAQLVETQWAALAMSVVTLAVLYLWPKLPGRAARLAKLLPATLVAVTAATLVAALLGLSLPRVDLPSWSNHALAALPEGSLGGVVAAVVTITLVTSVQSLLGAVAVDKLVAGRPEQAARVPRSNLDRELLGQGAANIASGALGGLPVAGVAVRSTANINAGAVSRASTMLHGVWVLVAALLAVPLLQYIPLAVLAALVMSVGIQMVNLHHIRTVTRHREFLVYGVTTCGVVFLGVLEGVGLGIAVAVGLALHRLSRTRIVHHERAGHHLVHVRGELTFLAVPRLSRMLHHVPAKATVVVELDGSFMDHAAFETLQDWRTSYTAQGGVVSMTGPVGTRITEPAAGSHGHCRPWTPWRNHRRPATIGPVAASTGRSGGAQRLVSGISAFQRDTAPHMREELARLAREGQRPSQLFLTCADSRLVTSMITASGPGDLFTVRNVGNLVPPHGADDGPDGPTGSGVASVNGGGAMSGDDSVGAAIEYAVDVLRVESITVCGHSGCGAMQALLSEDERRGGAAGEERDGAPLSPLWRWLRYGAPSLARLRGDASALPGFARRDPADVAEQLCLVNIVQQLDHLRGHPAVARRLAEGSLALHGMYFHVGEAQAYLLREDAAGAVPVFEEVSGAQEPERPVPA
;
A
#
# COMPACT_ATOMS: atom_id res chain seq x y z
N VAL A 1 -2.15 -29.35 -3.44
CA VAL A 1 -3.40 -28.65 -3.13
C VAL A 1 -4.54 -29.64 -2.91
N PHE A 2 -4.78 -30.57 -3.86
CA PHE A 2 -5.81 -31.60 -3.77
C PHE A 2 -5.75 -32.41 -2.45
N LEU A 3 -4.57 -32.91 -2.10
CA LEU A 3 -4.36 -33.72 -0.89
C LEU A 3 -4.64 -32.96 0.43
N ILE A 4 -4.50 -31.64 0.42
CA ILE A 4 -4.85 -30.78 1.55
C ILE A 4 -6.36 -30.51 1.56
N ALA A 5 -6.93 -30.30 0.40
CA ALA A 5 -8.31 -29.84 0.26
C ALA A 5 -9.35 -30.91 0.60
N LEU A 6 -9.04 -32.18 0.32
CA LEU A 6 -10.00 -33.27 0.46
C LEU A 6 -10.44 -33.47 1.92
N PRO A 7 -9.54 -33.70 2.90
CA PRO A 7 -9.94 -33.85 4.29
C PRO A 7 -10.49 -32.56 4.89
N LEU A 8 -9.96 -31.39 4.49
CA LEU A 8 -10.49 -30.11 4.97
C LEU A 8 -11.90 -29.82 4.47
N SER A 9 -12.24 -30.21 3.24
CA SER A 9 -13.61 -30.00 2.70
C SER A 9 -14.63 -30.86 3.42
N LEU A 10 -14.28 -32.12 3.73
CA LEU A 10 -15.11 -33.01 4.54
C LEU A 10 -15.25 -32.48 5.98
N GLY A 11 -14.15 -32.03 6.58
CA GLY A 11 -14.16 -31.46 7.93
C GLY A 11 -15.02 -30.19 8.03
N ILE A 12 -14.98 -29.31 7.01
CA ILE A 12 -15.84 -28.11 6.95
C ILE A 12 -17.30 -28.51 6.81
N ALA A 13 -17.64 -29.48 5.96
CA ALA A 13 -19.00 -29.98 5.83
C ALA A 13 -19.50 -30.56 7.17
N LEU A 14 -18.68 -31.37 7.86
CA LEU A 14 -18.96 -31.85 9.19
C LEU A 14 -19.26 -30.72 10.19
N ALA A 15 -18.38 -29.71 10.21
CA ALA A 15 -18.50 -28.60 11.14
C ALA A 15 -19.71 -27.68 10.86
N THR A 16 -20.24 -27.69 9.64
CA THR A 16 -21.49 -26.98 9.30
C THR A 16 -22.76 -27.78 9.55
N GLY A 17 -22.64 -29.07 9.86
CA GLY A 17 -23.80 -29.97 9.91
C GLY A 17 -24.39 -30.32 8.53
N ALA A 18 -23.72 -29.97 7.45
CA ALA A 18 -24.10 -30.28 6.08
C ALA A 18 -23.76 -31.73 5.72
N PRO A 19 -24.44 -32.33 4.72
CA PRO A 19 -24.02 -33.61 4.16
C PRO A 19 -22.56 -33.55 3.72
N LEU A 20 -21.77 -34.54 4.10
CA LEU A 20 -20.29 -34.49 3.91
C LEU A 20 -19.88 -34.36 2.43
N GLN A 21 -20.65 -34.93 1.51
CA GLN A 21 -20.45 -34.79 0.08
C GLN A 21 -20.53 -33.34 -0.44
N SER A 22 -21.33 -32.48 0.24
CA SER A 22 -21.47 -31.07 -0.14
C SER A 22 -20.16 -30.30 -0.10
N GLY A 23 -19.25 -30.69 0.81
CA GLY A 23 -17.91 -30.14 0.88
C GLY A 23 -17.05 -30.49 -0.35
N LEU A 24 -17.23 -31.71 -0.87
CA LEU A 24 -16.53 -32.15 -2.08
C LEU A 24 -17.07 -31.46 -3.31
N VAL A 25 -18.40 -31.31 -3.44
CA VAL A 25 -19.06 -30.55 -4.50
C VAL A 25 -18.52 -29.11 -4.52
N ALA A 26 -18.54 -28.43 -3.38
CA ALA A 26 -18.05 -27.05 -3.28
C ALA A 26 -16.56 -26.92 -3.63
N ALA A 27 -15.73 -27.91 -3.27
CA ALA A 27 -14.30 -27.89 -3.62
C ALA A 27 -14.06 -28.13 -5.11
N ALA A 28 -14.82 -29.04 -5.73
CA ALA A 28 -14.73 -29.30 -7.17
C ALA A 28 -15.23 -28.07 -7.98
N VAL A 29 -16.39 -27.54 -7.65
CA VAL A 29 -16.98 -26.36 -8.29
C VAL A 29 -16.09 -25.13 -8.12
N GLY A 30 -15.58 -24.87 -6.91
CA GLY A 30 -14.66 -23.79 -6.62
C GLY A 30 -13.39 -23.88 -7.44
N GLY A 31 -12.78 -25.06 -7.53
CA GLY A 31 -11.60 -25.32 -8.35
C GLY A 31 -11.85 -25.13 -9.85
N LEU A 32 -12.96 -25.63 -10.39
CA LEU A 32 -13.29 -25.57 -11.81
C LEU A 32 -13.82 -24.20 -12.23
N ILE A 33 -14.88 -23.71 -11.58
CA ILE A 33 -15.61 -22.53 -12.02
C ILE A 33 -14.90 -21.26 -11.56
N ALA A 34 -14.65 -21.10 -10.24
CA ALA A 34 -13.91 -19.93 -9.77
C ALA A 34 -12.48 -19.93 -10.30
N GLY A 35 -11.82 -21.08 -10.39
CA GLY A 35 -10.48 -21.21 -10.98
C GLY A 35 -10.43 -20.76 -12.45
N ARG A 36 -11.49 -21.01 -13.25
CA ARG A 36 -11.56 -20.61 -14.67
C ARG A 36 -11.99 -19.16 -14.87
N LEU A 37 -13.01 -18.70 -14.14
CA LEU A 37 -13.65 -17.40 -14.32
C LEU A 37 -13.09 -16.32 -13.42
N GLY A 38 -12.57 -16.66 -12.26
CA GLY A 38 -12.07 -15.73 -11.24
C GLY A 38 -10.97 -14.78 -11.74
N GLY A 39 -10.77 -13.70 -11.03
CA GLY A 39 -9.78 -12.66 -11.35
C GLY A 39 -8.38 -12.95 -10.82
N SER A 40 -8.24 -13.77 -9.79
CA SER A 40 -6.97 -14.22 -9.24
C SER A 40 -6.53 -15.54 -9.90
N VAL A 41 -5.31 -15.56 -10.43
CA VAL A 41 -4.80 -16.71 -11.21
C VAL A 41 -4.48 -17.92 -10.33
N LEU A 42 -3.96 -17.68 -9.14
CA LEU A 42 -3.43 -18.72 -8.24
C LEU A 42 -4.28 -18.96 -7.00
N GLN A 43 -5.35 -18.20 -6.81
CA GLN A 43 -6.29 -18.40 -5.70
C GLN A 43 -7.04 -19.71 -5.89
N VAL A 44 -7.06 -20.51 -4.85
CA VAL A 44 -7.82 -21.75 -4.81
C VAL A 44 -9.12 -21.49 -4.02
N SER A 45 -10.24 -21.71 -4.67
CA SER A 45 -11.57 -21.54 -4.09
C SER A 45 -12.21 -22.88 -3.71
N GLY A 46 -13.07 -22.85 -2.73
CA GLY A 46 -13.78 -24.03 -2.22
C GLY A 46 -14.49 -23.73 -0.92
N PRO A 47 -14.98 -24.75 -0.19
CA PRO A 47 -15.58 -24.52 1.13
C PRO A 47 -14.51 -23.94 2.06
N ALA A 48 -14.88 -22.87 2.76
CA ALA A 48 -13.97 -22.10 3.58
C ALA A 48 -14.36 -22.15 5.06
N ALA A 49 -13.36 -22.33 5.94
CA ALA A 49 -13.59 -22.37 7.38
C ALA A 49 -14.27 -21.09 7.90
N GLY A 50 -13.98 -19.94 7.30
CA GLY A 50 -14.62 -18.67 7.66
C GLY A 50 -16.13 -18.59 7.39
N LEU A 51 -16.70 -19.57 6.68
CA LEU A 51 -18.14 -19.67 6.41
C LEU A 51 -18.85 -20.68 7.30
N THR A 52 -18.09 -21.45 8.07
CA THR A 52 -18.63 -22.61 8.81
C THR A 52 -19.77 -22.21 9.76
N VAL A 53 -19.55 -21.17 10.57
CA VAL A 53 -20.52 -20.70 11.57
C VAL A 53 -21.79 -20.17 10.89
N VAL A 54 -21.61 -19.27 9.91
CA VAL A 54 -22.74 -18.68 9.15
C VAL A 54 -23.55 -19.76 8.46
N THR A 55 -22.88 -20.73 7.84
CA THR A 55 -23.57 -21.82 7.12
C THR A 55 -24.30 -22.75 8.10
N ALA A 56 -23.68 -23.06 9.26
CA ALA A 56 -24.30 -23.88 10.30
C ALA A 56 -25.57 -23.22 10.83
N ASP A 57 -25.54 -21.92 11.15
CA ASP A 57 -26.72 -21.19 11.63
C ASP A 57 -27.87 -21.20 10.61
N ILE A 58 -27.56 -20.99 9.34
CA ILE A 58 -28.55 -20.99 8.26
C ILE A 58 -29.11 -22.40 8.05
N ILE A 59 -28.29 -23.45 8.15
CA ILE A 59 -28.76 -24.84 8.07
C ILE A 59 -29.73 -25.15 9.22
N GLN A 60 -29.45 -24.69 10.43
CA GLN A 60 -30.31 -24.89 11.59
C GLN A 60 -31.64 -24.15 11.44
N GLN A 61 -31.65 -22.93 10.90
CA GLN A 61 -32.83 -22.10 10.74
C GLN A 61 -33.74 -22.53 9.58
N TYR A 62 -33.14 -22.87 8.42
CA TYR A 62 -33.86 -23.07 7.16
C TYR A 62 -33.71 -24.49 6.59
N GLY A 63 -32.83 -25.29 7.17
CA GLY A 63 -32.50 -26.62 6.64
C GLY A 63 -31.48 -26.56 5.48
N TRP A 64 -30.97 -27.75 5.14
CA TRP A 64 -29.87 -27.86 4.16
C TRP A 64 -30.28 -27.42 2.76
N ARG A 65 -31.44 -27.86 2.25
CA ARG A 65 -31.88 -27.57 0.88
C ARG A 65 -32.16 -26.09 0.67
N ALA A 66 -32.71 -25.40 1.66
CA ALA A 66 -32.92 -23.95 1.63
C ALA A 66 -31.56 -23.18 1.69
N THR A 67 -30.60 -23.67 2.46
CA THR A 67 -29.26 -23.11 2.51
C THR A 67 -28.57 -23.16 1.13
N CYS A 68 -28.80 -24.22 0.37
CA CYS A 68 -28.34 -24.32 -1.01
C CYS A 68 -28.95 -23.23 -1.91
N ALA A 69 -30.25 -22.97 -1.79
CA ALA A 69 -30.91 -21.89 -2.55
C ALA A 69 -30.41 -20.49 -2.10
N ILE A 70 -30.25 -20.26 -0.79
CA ILE A 70 -29.66 -19.03 -0.24
C ILE A 70 -28.24 -18.81 -0.82
N THR A 71 -27.45 -19.88 -0.96
CA THR A 71 -26.12 -19.82 -1.61
C THR A 71 -26.22 -19.42 -3.08
N VAL A 72 -27.21 -19.91 -3.82
CA VAL A 72 -27.47 -19.47 -5.21
C VAL A 72 -27.80 -17.99 -5.25
N PHE A 73 -28.72 -17.51 -4.40
CA PHE A 73 -29.06 -16.08 -4.35
C PHE A 73 -27.86 -15.21 -3.95
N ALA A 74 -27.05 -15.66 -3.02
CA ALA A 74 -25.80 -14.98 -2.66
C ALA A 74 -24.84 -14.90 -3.85
N GLY A 75 -24.74 -15.97 -4.65
CA GLY A 75 -23.97 -15.98 -5.89
C GLY A 75 -24.48 -14.96 -6.92
N VAL A 76 -25.80 -14.83 -7.07
CA VAL A 76 -26.43 -13.81 -7.94
C VAL A 76 -26.08 -12.40 -7.45
N CYS A 77 -26.17 -12.15 -6.14
CA CYS A 77 -25.77 -10.87 -5.55
C CYS A 77 -24.28 -10.57 -5.82
N GLN A 78 -23.40 -11.56 -5.70
CA GLN A 78 -21.97 -11.40 -6.01
C GLN A 78 -21.71 -11.07 -7.49
N LEU A 79 -22.45 -11.70 -8.41
CA LEU A 79 -22.39 -11.32 -9.83
C LEU A 79 -22.80 -9.87 -10.02
N GLY A 80 -23.89 -9.42 -9.38
CA GLY A 80 -24.32 -8.02 -9.39
C GLY A 80 -23.22 -7.07 -8.89
N LEU A 81 -22.63 -7.37 -7.74
CA LEU A 81 -21.53 -6.57 -7.17
C LEU A 81 -20.30 -6.53 -8.08
N GLY A 82 -19.96 -7.65 -8.73
CA GLY A 82 -18.86 -7.73 -9.68
C GLY A 82 -19.13 -6.91 -10.97
N MET A 83 -20.37 -6.95 -11.49
CA MET A 83 -20.79 -6.14 -12.62
C MET A 83 -20.81 -4.64 -12.32
N LEU A 84 -21.24 -4.26 -11.12
CA LEU A 84 -21.24 -2.87 -10.65
C LEU A 84 -19.82 -2.38 -10.33
N ARG A 85 -18.81 -3.25 -10.36
CA ARG A 85 -17.40 -2.93 -10.10
C ARG A 85 -17.14 -2.33 -8.72
N VAL A 86 -17.88 -2.78 -7.71
CA VAL A 86 -17.77 -2.29 -6.33
C VAL A 86 -16.77 -3.10 -5.48
N ALA A 87 -16.05 -4.07 -6.07
CA ALA A 87 -15.11 -4.93 -5.34
C ALA A 87 -14.03 -4.15 -4.56
N ARG A 88 -13.59 -3.01 -5.08
CA ARG A 88 -12.62 -2.15 -4.39
C ARG A 88 -13.21 -1.45 -3.17
N SER A 89 -14.50 -1.14 -3.18
CA SER A 89 -15.17 -0.53 -2.02
C SER A 89 -15.28 -1.51 -0.85
N ALA A 90 -15.38 -2.81 -1.12
CA ALA A 90 -15.35 -3.83 -0.07
C ALA A 90 -14.00 -3.90 0.67
N LEU A 91 -12.89 -3.46 0.03
CA LEU A 91 -11.58 -3.33 0.68
C LEU A 91 -11.45 -2.08 1.57
N ALA A 92 -12.44 -1.17 1.56
CA ALA A 92 -12.49 -0.02 2.47
C ALA A 92 -12.86 -0.43 3.91
N VAL A 93 -13.30 -1.66 4.11
CA VAL A 93 -13.56 -2.23 5.45
C VAL A 93 -12.23 -2.29 6.21
N SER A 94 -12.21 -1.75 7.45
CA SER A 94 -11.01 -1.78 8.28
C SER A 94 -10.47 -3.21 8.44
N PRO A 95 -9.16 -3.44 8.26
CA PRO A 95 -8.53 -4.72 8.53
C PRO A 95 -8.82 -5.26 9.93
N ALA A 96 -9.04 -4.39 10.92
CA ALA A 96 -9.38 -4.78 12.29
C ALA A 96 -10.73 -5.49 12.36
N ILE A 97 -11.74 -5.05 11.60
CA ILE A 97 -13.05 -5.70 11.51
C ILE A 97 -12.89 -7.10 10.92
N VAL A 98 -12.16 -7.20 9.81
CA VAL A 98 -11.98 -8.49 9.11
C VAL A 98 -11.20 -9.49 9.97
N HIS A 99 -10.12 -9.07 10.60
CA HIS A 99 -9.36 -9.94 11.50
C HIS A 99 -10.14 -10.28 12.76
N GLY A 100 -10.95 -9.34 13.28
CA GLY A 100 -11.84 -9.59 14.41
C GLY A 100 -12.93 -10.61 14.06
N MET A 101 -13.54 -10.49 12.89
CA MET A 101 -14.52 -11.45 12.37
C MET A 101 -13.91 -12.86 12.23
N LEU A 102 -12.73 -12.94 11.59
CA LEU A 102 -12.06 -14.24 11.43
C LEU A 102 -11.65 -14.85 12.77
N ALA A 103 -11.20 -14.05 13.73
CA ALA A 103 -10.88 -14.53 15.07
C ALA A 103 -12.12 -15.00 15.82
N GLY A 104 -13.22 -14.25 15.75
CA GLY A 104 -14.49 -14.66 16.35
C GLY A 104 -15.00 -15.99 15.78
N ILE A 105 -15.03 -16.12 14.45
CA ILE A 105 -15.37 -17.38 13.78
C ILE A 105 -14.41 -18.51 14.20
N GLY A 106 -13.10 -18.24 14.27
CA GLY A 106 -12.10 -19.23 14.68
C GLY A 106 -12.33 -19.75 16.10
N ILE A 107 -12.68 -18.86 17.04
CA ILE A 107 -13.03 -19.22 18.42
C ILE A 107 -14.30 -20.10 18.43
N THR A 108 -15.34 -19.69 17.73
CA THR A 108 -16.61 -20.42 17.66
C THR A 108 -16.40 -21.84 17.11
N ILE A 109 -15.63 -21.96 16.00
CA ILE A 109 -15.29 -23.26 15.43
C ILE A 109 -14.50 -24.10 16.44
N ALA A 110 -13.44 -23.55 17.05
CA ALA A 110 -12.60 -24.29 17.96
C ALA A 110 -13.42 -24.84 19.14
N VAL A 111 -14.27 -24.03 19.74
CA VAL A 111 -15.14 -24.43 20.86
C VAL A 111 -16.12 -25.52 20.46
N ALA A 112 -16.80 -25.39 19.31
CA ALA A 112 -17.71 -26.41 18.81
C ALA A 112 -16.99 -27.74 18.51
N GLN A 113 -15.82 -27.71 17.90
CA GLN A 113 -15.07 -28.92 17.55
C GLN A 113 -14.53 -29.66 18.78
N VAL A 114 -14.32 -28.99 19.92
CA VAL A 114 -13.92 -29.67 21.17
C VAL A 114 -14.91 -30.76 21.57
N HIS A 115 -16.23 -30.53 21.40
CA HIS A 115 -17.22 -31.55 21.70
C HIS A 115 -17.07 -32.79 20.83
N ILE A 116 -16.85 -32.64 19.52
CA ILE A 116 -16.66 -33.80 18.61
C ILE A 116 -15.34 -34.53 18.91
N VAL A 117 -14.27 -33.76 19.26
CA VAL A 117 -12.97 -34.31 19.69
C VAL A 117 -13.13 -35.19 20.96
N LEU A 118 -14.05 -34.81 21.86
CA LEU A 118 -14.37 -35.55 23.07
C LEU A 118 -15.42 -36.68 22.81
N GLY A 119 -15.93 -36.82 21.58
CA GLY A 119 -16.87 -37.85 21.18
C GLY A 119 -18.34 -37.48 21.32
N GLY A 120 -18.65 -36.21 21.62
CA GLY A 120 -20.01 -35.69 21.73
C GLY A 120 -20.46 -34.92 20.49
N THR A 121 -21.59 -34.21 20.66
CA THR A 121 -22.19 -33.34 19.62
C THR A 121 -22.13 -31.87 20.03
N PRO A 122 -21.74 -30.95 19.15
CA PRO A 122 -21.70 -29.54 19.46
C PRO A 122 -23.09 -28.93 19.53
N GLN A 123 -23.26 -27.91 20.37
CA GLN A 123 -24.47 -27.08 20.47
C GLN A 123 -24.36 -25.88 19.49
N SER A 124 -25.51 -25.20 19.27
CA SER A 124 -25.61 -24.09 18.33
C SER A 124 -24.84 -22.84 18.76
N SER A 125 -24.82 -22.55 20.07
CA SER A 125 -24.14 -21.34 20.57
C SER A 125 -22.84 -21.65 21.29
N VAL A 126 -21.92 -20.69 21.27
CA VAL A 126 -20.62 -20.80 21.99
C VAL A 126 -20.84 -20.90 23.49
N LEU A 127 -21.84 -20.18 24.02
CA LEU A 127 -22.18 -20.21 25.45
C LEU A 127 -22.71 -21.57 25.89
N ASP A 128 -23.58 -22.19 25.09
CA ASP A 128 -24.12 -23.50 25.40
C ASP A 128 -23.06 -24.60 25.27
N ASN A 129 -22.18 -24.48 24.29
CA ASN A 129 -21.02 -25.36 24.20
C ASN A 129 -20.09 -25.22 25.42
N LEU A 130 -19.81 -24.00 25.89
CA LEU A 130 -18.98 -23.79 27.09
C LEU A 130 -19.67 -24.31 28.36
N ARG A 131 -20.97 -24.14 28.49
CA ARG A 131 -21.77 -24.67 29.62
C ARG A 131 -21.84 -26.20 29.60
N GLY A 132 -21.96 -26.81 28.42
CA GLY A 132 -21.99 -28.25 28.26
C GLY A 132 -20.62 -28.93 28.40
N LEU A 133 -19.51 -28.18 28.32
CA LEU A 133 -18.18 -28.73 28.35
C LEU A 133 -17.84 -29.54 29.62
N PRO A 134 -18.21 -29.14 30.84
CA PRO A 134 -17.95 -29.93 32.04
C PRO A 134 -18.60 -31.29 31.99
N ALA A 135 -19.86 -31.38 31.54
CA ALA A 135 -20.57 -32.64 31.38
C ALA A 135 -19.91 -33.52 30.31
N GLN A 136 -19.55 -32.94 29.18
CA GLN A 136 -18.87 -33.63 28.09
C GLN A 136 -17.48 -34.19 28.49
N LEU A 137 -16.78 -33.51 29.39
CA LEU A 137 -15.47 -33.99 29.92
C LEU A 137 -15.64 -35.26 30.77
N VAL A 138 -16.75 -35.38 31.49
CA VAL A 138 -17.08 -36.59 32.27
C VAL A 138 -17.45 -37.77 31.34
N GLU A 139 -18.14 -37.49 30.22
CA GLU A 139 -18.56 -38.45 29.22
C GLU A 139 -17.56 -38.62 28.06
N THR A 140 -16.31 -38.28 28.27
CA THR A 140 -15.30 -38.29 27.21
C THR A 140 -15.09 -39.70 26.64
N GLN A 141 -15.22 -39.83 25.32
CA GLN A 141 -14.82 -41.03 24.58
C GLN A 141 -13.30 -41.03 24.35
N TRP A 142 -12.57 -41.76 25.17
CA TRP A 142 -11.10 -41.80 25.16
C TRP A 142 -10.53 -42.21 23.79
N ALA A 143 -11.23 -43.06 23.04
CA ALA A 143 -10.82 -43.44 21.69
C ALA A 143 -10.86 -42.26 20.70
N ALA A 144 -11.96 -41.42 20.76
CA ALA A 144 -12.08 -40.22 19.94
C ALA A 144 -11.01 -39.18 20.29
N LEU A 145 -10.82 -38.93 21.59
CA LEU A 145 -9.77 -38.05 22.09
C LEU A 145 -8.38 -38.50 21.66
N ALA A 146 -8.05 -39.81 21.82
CA ALA A 146 -6.74 -40.32 21.41
C ALA A 146 -6.48 -40.12 19.92
N MET A 147 -7.45 -40.39 19.04
CA MET A 147 -7.30 -40.17 17.59
C MET A 147 -7.18 -38.69 17.24
N SER A 148 -7.88 -37.83 17.94
CA SER A 148 -7.76 -36.38 17.79
C SER A 148 -6.37 -35.88 18.21
N VAL A 149 -5.83 -36.38 19.33
CA VAL A 149 -4.48 -36.06 19.80
C VAL A 149 -3.42 -36.55 18.81
N VAL A 150 -3.55 -37.78 18.31
CA VAL A 150 -2.65 -38.33 17.27
C VAL A 150 -2.70 -37.42 16.02
N THR A 151 -3.90 -37.02 15.58
CA THR A 151 -4.07 -36.14 14.42
C THR A 151 -3.35 -34.80 14.62
N LEU A 152 -3.54 -34.14 15.77
CA LEU A 152 -2.91 -32.88 16.10
C LEU A 152 -1.38 -33.04 16.26
N ALA A 153 -0.94 -34.09 16.93
CA ALA A 153 0.47 -34.38 17.09
C ALA A 153 1.17 -34.53 15.73
N VAL A 154 0.61 -35.34 14.85
CA VAL A 154 1.17 -35.52 13.49
C VAL A 154 1.11 -34.18 12.74
N LEU A 155 0.00 -33.44 12.78
CA LEU A 155 -0.18 -32.18 12.08
C LEU A 155 0.89 -31.13 12.46
N TYR A 156 1.24 -31.02 13.74
CA TYR A 156 2.21 -30.03 14.25
C TYR A 156 3.65 -30.51 14.28
N LEU A 157 3.90 -31.81 14.41
CA LEU A 157 5.26 -32.38 14.45
C LEU A 157 5.80 -32.72 13.05
N TRP A 158 4.94 -33.11 12.10
CA TRP A 158 5.35 -33.50 10.75
C TRP A 158 6.19 -32.43 10.04
N PRO A 159 5.82 -31.14 10.04
CA PRO A 159 6.64 -30.11 9.39
C PRO A 159 7.98 -29.84 10.09
N LYS A 160 8.15 -30.27 11.34
CA LYS A 160 9.34 -30.03 12.17
C LYS A 160 10.32 -31.19 12.14
N LEU A 161 10.05 -32.26 11.39
CA LEU A 161 10.92 -33.43 11.31
C LEU A 161 12.31 -33.09 10.76
N PRO A 162 13.42 -33.50 11.42
CA PRO A 162 14.76 -33.21 10.97
C PRO A 162 15.30 -34.24 9.95
N GLY A 163 16.44 -33.93 9.32
CA GLY A 163 17.21 -34.85 8.50
C GLY A 163 16.52 -35.33 7.22
N ARG A 164 16.62 -36.65 6.93
CA ARG A 164 16.00 -37.24 5.73
C ARG A 164 14.49 -37.21 5.74
N ALA A 165 13.86 -37.26 6.92
CA ALA A 165 12.41 -37.14 7.08
C ALA A 165 11.89 -35.75 6.68
N ALA A 166 12.71 -34.69 6.78
CA ALA A 166 12.35 -33.36 6.31
C ALA A 166 12.08 -33.29 4.79
N ARG A 167 12.73 -34.13 3.99
CA ARG A 167 12.46 -34.24 2.54
C ARG A 167 11.07 -34.83 2.28
N LEU A 168 10.69 -35.86 3.02
CA LEU A 168 9.37 -36.49 2.93
C LEU A 168 8.29 -35.53 3.44
N ALA A 169 8.57 -34.78 4.51
CA ALA A 169 7.67 -33.78 5.07
C ALA A 169 7.41 -32.59 4.10
N LYS A 170 8.35 -32.30 3.20
CA LYS A 170 8.14 -31.29 2.13
C LYS A 170 7.29 -31.84 0.97
N LEU A 171 7.32 -33.13 0.72
CA LEU A 171 6.57 -33.78 -0.35
C LEU A 171 5.12 -34.08 0.04
N LEU A 172 4.88 -34.55 1.27
CA LEU A 172 3.56 -34.96 1.74
C LEU A 172 2.96 -33.92 2.68
N PRO A 173 1.75 -33.39 2.39
CA PRO A 173 1.07 -32.43 3.26
C PRO A 173 0.78 -33.01 4.64
N ALA A 174 1.05 -32.24 5.70
CA ALA A 174 0.82 -32.66 7.08
C ALA A 174 -0.64 -33.09 7.34
N THR A 175 -1.61 -32.41 6.72
CA THR A 175 -3.04 -32.75 6.84
C THR A 175 -3.38 -34.15 6.32
N LEU A 176 -2.81 -34.53 5.17
CA LEU A 176 -3.00 -35.87 4.61
C LEU A 176 -2.37 -36.93 5.52
N VAL A 177 -1.12 -36.71 5.93
CA VAL A 177 -0.39 -37.68 6.78
C VAL A 177 -1.10 -37.81 8.13
N ALA A 178 -1.58 -36.74 8.72
CA ALA A 178 -2.32 -36.75 9.98
C ALA A 178 -3.59 -37.61 9.86
N VAL A 179 -4.41 -37.39 8.81
CA VAL A 179 -5.66 -38.13 8.60
C VAL A 179 -5.36 -39.60 8.31
N THR A 180 -4.44 -39.90 7.40
CA THR A 180 -4.11 -41.32 7.06
C THR A 180 -3.51 -42.05 8.23
N ALA A 181 -2.60 -41.44 9.00
CA ALA A 181 -1.99 -42.07 10.16
C ALA A 181 -3.04 -42.36 11.25
N ALA A 182 -3.86 -41.37 11.61
CA ALA A 182 -4.91 -41.54 12.61
C ALA A 182 -5.99 -42.56 12.17
N THR A 183 -6.38 -42.57 10.88
CA THR A 183 -7.33 -43.53 10.33
C THR A 183 -6.74 -44.95 10.35
N LEU A 184 -5.45 -45.10 9.97
CA LEU A 184 -4.77 -46.38 10.00
C LEU A 184 -4.65 -46.92 11.44
N VAL A 185 -4.27 -46.09 12.40
CA VAL A 185 -4.20 -46.45 13.82
C VAL A 185 -5.60 -46.87 14.33
N ALA A 186 -6.65 -46.14 14.02
CA ALA A 186 -8.01 -46.50 14.41
C ALA A 186 -8.48 -47.83 13.82
N ALA A 187 -8.09 -48.09 12.54
CA ALA A 187 -8.41 -49.35 11.87
C ALA A 187 -7.63 -50.56 12.46
N LEU A 188 -6.32 -50.38 12.70
CA LEU A 188 -5.46 -51.44 13.27
C LEU A 188 -5.85 -51.82 14.72
N LEU A 189 -6.31 -50.81 15.51
CA LEU A 189 -6.76 -51.03 16.89
C LEU A 189 -8.20 -51.46 16.96
N GLY A 190 -8.90 -51.58 15.83
CA GLY A 190 -10.32 -52.01 15.81
C GLY A 190 -11.26 -51.06 16.54
N LEU A 191 -10.99 -49.73 16.61
CA LEU A 191 -11.74 -48.77 17.35
C LEU A 191 -13.13 -48.56 16.71
N SER A 192 -14.20 -48.69 17.50
CA SER A 192 -15.58 -48.38 17.10
C SER A 192 -15.85 -46.90 17.22
N LEU A 193 -15.40 -46.11 16.27
CA LEU A 193 -15.63 -44.66 16.21
C LEU A 193 -16.63 -44.33 15.13
N PRO A 194 -17.44 -43.22 15.31
CA PRO A 194 -18.24 -42.68 14.23
C PRO A 194 -17.36 -42.31 13.04
N ARG A 195 -17.73 -42.79 11.85
CA ARG A 195 -16.97 -42.60 10.61
C ARG A 195 -17.71 -41.70 9.64
N VAL A 196 -17.00 -41.27 8.62
CA VAL A 196 -17.58 -40.52 7.51
C VAL A 196 -18.63 -41.37 6.82
N ASP A 197 -19.86 -40.88 6.77
CA ASP A 197 -20.95 -41.44 5.99
C ASP A 197 -21.18 -40.58 4.75
N LEU A 198 -20.95 -41.17 3.58
CA LEU A 198 -21.18 -40.55 2.28
C LEU A 198 -22.33 -41.30 1.63
N PRO A 199 -23.58 -40.74 1.72
CA PRO A 199 -24.72 -41.34 1.06
C PRO A 199 -24.52 -41.44 -0.46
N SER A 200 -25.26 -42.33 -1.08
CA SER A 200 -25.18 -42.51 -2.54
C SER A 200 -25.54 -41.22 -3.27
N TRP A 201 -24.89 -40.91 -4.37
CA TRP A 201 -25.15 -39.73 -5.19
C TRP A 201 -26.60 -39.66 -5.71
N SER A 202 -27.32 -40.79 -5.76
CA SER A 202 -28.74 -40.85 -6.12
C SER A 202 -29.66 -40.14 -5.12
N ASN A 203 -29.23 -40.05 -3.86
CA ASN A 203 -29.96 -39.39 -2.76
C ASN A 203 -29.46 -37.99 -2.44
N HIS A 204 -28.64 -37.44 -3.34
CA HIS A 204 -28.05 -36.11 -3.12
C HIS A 204 -29.12 -35.02 -3.18
N ALA A 205 -29.22 -34.21 -2.10
CA ALA A 205 -30.28 -33.20 -1.97
C ALA A 205 -29.90 -31.96 -2.77
N LEU A 206 -30.74 -31.58 -3.72
CA LEU A 206 -30.64 -30.35 -4.48
C LEU A 206 -31.32 -29.17 -3.78
N ALA A 207 -31.05 -27.96 -4.23
CA ALA A 207 -31.60 -26.71 -3.72
C ALA A 207 -33.13 -26.73 -3.73
N ALA A 208 -33.76 -26.21 -2.68
CA ALA A 208 -35.19 -25.94 -2.59
C ALA A 208 -35.41 -24.51 -2.08
N LEU A 209 -36.49 -23.87 -2.47
CA LEU A 209 -36.81 -22.53 -2.02
C LEU A 209 -36.91 -22.48 -0.49
N PRO A 210 -36.34 -21.46 0.15
CA PRO A 210 -36.40 -21.32 1.60
C PRO A 210 -37.79 -20.95 2.05
N GLU A 211 -38.28 -21.66 3.09
CA GLU A 211 -39.50 -21.34 3.80
C GLU A 211 -39.14 -20.47 5.02
N GLY A 212 -39.89 -19.38 5.27
CA GLY A 212 -39.63 -18.49 6.39
C GLY A 212 -39.94 -17.02 6.10
N SER A 213 -39.59 -16.14 7.02
CA SER A 213 -39.76 -14.70 6.84
C SER A 213 -38.85 -14.16 5.74
N LEU A 214 -39.39 -13.36 4.83
CA LEU A 214 -38.61 -12.75 3.73
C LEU A 214 -37.42 -11.97 4.27
N GLY A 215 -37.58 -11.23 5.38
CA GLY A 215 -36.52 -10.49 6.02
C GLY A 215 -35.34 -11.37 6.50
N GLY A 216 -35.65 -12.52 7.08
CA GLY A 216 -34.63 -13.48 7.54
C GLY A 216 -33.90 -14.13 6.37
N VAL A 217 -34.57 -14.49 5.29
CA VAL A 217 -33.95 -15.03 4.07
C VAL A 217 -33.02 -13.99 3.42
N VAL A 218 -33.48 -12.74 3.31
CA VAL A 218 -32.67 -11.65 2.79
C VAL A 218 -31.42 -11.42 3.66
N ALA A 219 -31.56 -11.42 4.97
CA ALA A 219 -30.43 -11.30 5.89
C ALA A 219 -29.41 -12.44 5.71
N ALA A 220 -29.90 -13.69 5.57
CA ALA A 220 -29.02 -14.84 5.30
C ALA A 220 -28.29 -14.72 3.97
N VAL A 221 -28.96 -14.30 2.88
CA VAL A 221 -28.36 -14.04 1.57
C VAL A 221 -27.29 -12.95 1.66
N VAL A 222 -27.61 -11.82 2.32
CA VAL A 222 -26.67 -10.71 2.51
C VAL A 222 -25.45 -11.16 3.31
N THR A 223 -25.65 -11.94 4.38
CA THR A 223 -24.55 -12.45 5.21
C THR A 223 -23.61 -13.35 4.42
N ILE A 224 -24.13 -14.36 3.69
CA ILE A 224 -23.30 -15.22 2.84
C ILE A 224 -22.60 -14.38 1.78
N THR A 225 -23.31 -13.48 1.09
CA THR A 225 -22.73 -12.59 0.06
C THR A 225 -21.57 -11.79 0.63
N LEU A 226 -21.74 -11.16 1.77
CA LEU A 226 -20.74 -10.30 2.39
C LEU A 226 -19.51 -11.10 2.82
N VAL A 227 -19.71 -12.19 3.56
CA VAL A 227 -18.61 -12.99 4.10
C VAL A 227 -17.81 -13.66 2.98
N THR A 228 -18.49 -14.27 1.98
CA THR A 228 -17.81 -14.90 0.84
C THR A 228 -17.07 -13.88 -0.03
N SER A 229 -17.64 -12.69 -0.25
CA SER A 229 -17.02 -11.62 -1.04
C SER A 229 -15.79 -11.07 -0.34
N VAL A 230 -15.89 -10.66 0.92
CA VAL A 230 -14.78 -10.12 1.69
C VAL A 230 -13.64 -11.14 1.79
N GLN A 231 -13.95 -12.38 2.12
CA GLN A 231 -12.94 -13.44 2.25
C GLN A 231 -12.22 -13.73 0.92
N SER A 232 -12.95 -13.77 -0.19
CA SER A 232 -12.38 -14.02 -1.51
C SER A 232 -11.50 -12.85 -1.99
N LEU A 233 -11.94 -11.61 -1.79
CA LEU A 233 -11.17 -10.43 -2.16
C LEU A 233 -9.90 -10.27 -1.33
N LEU A 234 -9.97 -10.50 -0.02
CA LEU A 234 -8.79 -10.49 0.83
C LEU A 234 -7.83 -11.64 0.49
N GLY A 235 -8.38 -12.82 0.16
CA GLY A 235 -7.61 -13.95 -0.35
C GLY A 235 -6.84 -13.59 -1.63
N ALA A 236 -7.48 -12.92 -2.59
CA ALA A 236 -6.86 -12.46 -3.82
C ALA A 236 -5.72 -11.45 -3.55
N VAL A 237 -5.94 -10.49 -2.66
CA VAL A 237 -4.90 -9.52 -2.25
C VAL A 237 -3.74 -10.22 -1.52
N ALA A 238 -4.02 -11.22 -0.69
CA ALA A 238 -2.99 -12.00 -0.02
C ALA A 238 -2.16 -12.82 -1.01
N VAL A 239 -2.80 -13.43 -2.03
CA VAL A 239 -2.13 -14.10 -3.14
C VAL A 239 -1.20 -13.14 -3.88
N ASP A 240 -1.67 -11.95 -4.24
CA ASP A 240 -0.86 -10.93 -4.92
C ASP A 240 0.38 -10.54 -4.10
N LYS A 241 0.24 -10.37 -2.78
CA LYS A 241 1.36 -10.07 -1.88
C LYS A 241 2.38 -11.21 -1.80
N LEU A 242 1.92 -12.46 -1.73
CA LEU A 242 2.79 -13.63 -1.69
C LEU A 242 3.55 -13.84 -3.00
N VAL A 243 2.90 -13.60 -4.14
CA VAL A 243 3.51 -13.67 -5.48
C VAL A 243 4.53 -12.54 -5.65
N ALA A 244 4.22 -11.31 -5.21
CA ALA A 244 5.15 -10.17 -5.29
C ALA A 244 6.49 -10.42 -4.56
N GLY A 245 6.48 -11.21 -3.48
CA GLY A 245 7.69 -11.63 -2.77
C GLY A 245 8.55 -12.68 -3.50
N ARG A 246 8.18 -13.09 -4.75
CA ARG A 246 8.84 -14.13 -5.54
C ARG A 246 9.08 -13.68 -6.97
N PRO A 247 10.26 -13.15 -7.30
CA PRO A 247 10.54 -12.50 -8.58
C PRO A 247 10.18 -13.34 -9.82
N GLU A 248 10.50 -14.64 -9.82
CA GLU A 248 10.22 -15.55 -10.93
C GLU A 248 8.72 -15.76 -11.19
N GLN A 249 7.92 -15.84 -10.12
CA GLN A 249 6.47 -15.96 -10.24
C GLN A 249 5.82 -14.61 -10.56
N ALA A 250 6.31 -13.53 -9.95
CA ALA A 250 5.81 -12.18 -10.18
C ALA A 250 5.94 -11.74 -11.65
N ALA A 251 6.97 -12.20 -12.36
CA ALA A 251 7.16 -11.94 -13.78
C ALA A 251 6.12 -12.64 -14.68
N ARG A 252 5.51 -13.73 -14.21
CA ARG A 252 4.60 -14.59 -15.00
C ARG A 252 3.14 -14.50 -14.62
N VAL A 253 2.85 -14.05 -13.39
CA VAL A 253 1.50 -14.03 -12.82
C VAL A 253 1.00 -12.60 -12.74
N PRO A 254 -0.05 -12.21 -13.49
CA PRO A 254 -0.61 -10.87 -13.42
C PRO A 254 -1.31 -10.64 -12.06
N ARG A 255 -1.41 -9.38 -11.65
CA ARG A 255 -2.18 -9.00 -10.47
C ARG A 255 -3.65 -9.38 -10.60
N SER A 256 -4.27 -9.71 -9.49
CA SER A 256 -5.67 -10.11 -9.42
C SER A 256 -6.62 -8.97 -9.82
N ASN A 257 -7.60 -9.29 -10.65
CA ASN A 257 -8.72 -8.39 -10.96
C ASN A 257 -9.86 -8.69 -9.99
N LEU A 258 -10.08 -7.79 -9.04
CA LEU A 258 -11.01 -8.00 -7.93
C LEU A 258 -12.48 -8.08 -8.36
N ASP A 259 -12.89 -7.29 -9.36
CA ASP A 259 -14.26 -7.33 -9.89
C ASP A 259 -14.52 -8.67 -10.61
N ARG A 260 -13.55 -9.11 -11.41
CA ARG A 260 -13.61 -10.42 -12.06
C ARG A 260 -13.57 -11.56 -11.04
N GLU A 261 -12.89 -11.37 -9.90
CA GLU A 261 -12.89 -12.34 -8.81
C GLU A 261 -14.30 -12.52 -8.25
N LEU A 262 -15.03 -11.44 -7.97
CA LEU A 262 -16.44 -11.52 -7.54
C LEU A 262 -17.33 -12.21 -8.57
N LEU A 263 -17.16 -11.94 -9.86
CA LEU A 263 -17.88 -12.63 -10.92
C LEU A 263 -17.63 -14.14 -10.89
N GLY A 264 -16.35 -14.54 -10.76
CA GLY A 264 -15.97 -15.96 -10.69
C GLY A 264 -16.50 -16.65 -9.44
N GLN A 265 -16.45 -15.98 -8.30
CA GLN A 265 -17.00 -16.50 -7.02
C GLN A 265 -18.52 -16.57 -7.07
N GLY A 266 -19.21 -15.57 -7.63
CA GLY A 266 -20.65 -15.57 -7.81
C GLY A 266 -21.11 -16.74 -8.67
N ALA A 267 -20.47 -16.96 -9.83
CA ALA A 267 -20.74 -18.10 -10.70
C ALA A 267 -20.50 -19.45 -9.99
N ALA A 268 -19.42 -19.55 -9.20
CA ALA A 268 -19.12 -20.74 -8.42
C ALA A 268 -20.16 -20.98 -7.31
N ASN A 269 -20.64 -19.93 -6.63
CA ASN A 269 -21.68 -20.06 -5.60
C ASN A 269 -23.03 -20.45 -6.20
N ILE A 270 -23.42 -19.92 -7.36
CA ILE A 270 -24.63 -20.36 -8.06
C ILE A 270 -24.52 -21.85 -8.38
N ALA A 271 -23.42 -22.29 -9.00
CA ALA A 271 -23.25 -23.68 -9.38
C ALA A 271 -23.14 -24.61 -8.15
N SER A 272 -22.41 -24.20 -7.11
CA SER A 272 -22.27 -24.97 -5.88
C SER A 272 -23.63 -25.15 -5.19
N GLY A 273 -24.37 -24.07 -4.98
CA GLY A 273 -25.69 -24.13 -4.35
C GLY A 273 -26.70 -24.95 -5.19
N ALA A 274 -26.73 -24.77 -6.51
CA ALA A 274 -27.59 -25.54 -7.41
C ALA A 274 -27.28 -27.06 -7.37
N LEU A 275 -26.00 -27.42 -7.24
CA LEU A 275 -25.56 -28.80 -7.13
C LEU A 275 -25.52 -29.32 -5.69
N GLY A 276 -26.14 -28.66 -4.72
CA GLY A 276 -26.18 -29.11 -3.34
C GLY A 276 -24.82 -29.08 -2.65
N GLY A 277 -23.97 -28.12 -3.03
CA GLY A 277 -22.66 -27.88 -2.40
C GLY A 277 -22.71 -26.74 -1.38
N LEU A 278 -21.69 -26.69 -0.52
CA LEU A 278 -21.45 -25.58 0.42
C LEU A 278 -21.15 -24.27 -0.30
N PRO A 279 -21.34 -23.10 0.38
CA PRO A 279 -20.86 -21.82 -0.14
C PRO A 279 -19.34 -21.86 -0.40
N VAL A 280 -18.93 -21.25 -1.51
CA VAL A 280 -17.55 -21.22 -1.99
C VAL A 280 -16.94 -19.85 -1.75
N ALA A 281 -15.71 -19.82 -1.24
CA ALA A 281 -14.89 -18.61 -1.15
C ALA A 281 -13.42 -18.93 -1.42
N GLY A 282 -12.59 -17.89 -1.58
CA GLY A 282 -11.15 -18.03 -1.68
C GLY A 282 -10.52 -18.53 -0.38
N VAL A 283 -9.73 -19.61 -0.46
CA VAL A 283 -9.14 -20.28 0.72
C VAL A 283 -7.66 -19.98 0.82
N ALA A 284 -7.25 -19.22 1.84
CA ALA A 284 -5.86 -18.76 2.01
C ALA A 284 -4.86 -19.91 2.12
N VAL A 285 -5.13 -20.93 2.93
CA VAL A 285 -4.21 -22.08 3.15
C VAL A 285 -3.94 -22.84 1.85
N ARG A 286 -5.00 -23.11 1.07
CA ARG A 286 -4.87 -23.81 -0.22
C ARG A 286 -4.15 -22.94 -1.26
N SER A 287 -4.43 -21.64 -1.29
CA SER A 287 -3.77 -20.69 -2.20
C SER A 287 -2.29 -20.55 -1.88
N THR A 288 -1.92 -20.47 -0.60
CA THR A 288 -0.52 -20.44 -0.15
C THR A 288 0.21 -21.73 -0.55
N ALA A 289 -0.42 -22.88 -0.36
CA ALA A 289 0.14 -24.18 -0.79
C ALA A 289 0.35 -24.23 -2.32
N ASN A 290 -0.59 -23.67 -3.10
CA ASN A 290 -0.48 -23.56 -4.56
C ASN A 290 0.72 -22.71 -5.00
N ILE A 291 0.89 -21.53 -4.38
CA ILE A 291 2.02 -20.63 -4.65
C ILE A 291 3.35 -21.26 -4.21
N ASN A 292 3.39 -21.90 -3.02
CA ASN A 292 4.59 -22.56 -2.50
C ASN A 292 5.04 -23.73 -3.38
N ALA A 293 4.10 -24.38 -4.07
CA ALA A 293 4.38 -25.45 -5.02
C ALA A 293 4.89 -24.92 -6.38
N GLY A 294 5.03 -23.59 -6.56
CA GLY A 294 5.57 -23.02 -7.79
C GLY A 294 4.53 -22.83 -8.89
N ALA A 295 3.24 -22.82 -8.59
CA ALA A 295 2.20 -22.61 -9.59
C ALA A 295 2.33 -21.24 -10.26
N VAL A 296 2.12 -21.17 -11.59
CA VAL A 296 2.18 -19.93 -12.39
C VAL A 296 0.96 -19.74 -13.29
N SER A 297 0.00 -20.67 -13.26
CA SER A 297 -1.17 -20.63 -14.13
C SER A 297 -2.44 -21.15 -13.44
N ARG A 298 -3.60 -20.84 -14.03
CA ARG A 298 -4.92 -21.33 -13.60
C ARG A 298 -5.09 -22.84 -13.68
N ALA A 299 -4.25 -23.51 -14.48
CA ALA A 299 -4.33 -24.96 -14.66
C ALA A 299 -4.20 -25.72 -13.33
N SER A 300 -3.38 -25.22 -12.37
CA SER A 300 -3.22 -25.85 -11.06
C SER A 300 -4.51 -25.85 -10.23
N THR A 301 -5.28 -24.76 -10.27
CA THR A 301 -6.56 -24.63 -9.56
C THR A 301 -7.66 -25.47 -10.22
N MET A 302 -7.68 -25.49 -11.56
CA MET A 302 -8.64 -26.29 -12.32
C MET A 302 -8.38 -27.80 -12.17
N LEU A 303 -7.12 -28.23 -12.30
CA LEU A 303 -6.73 -29.64 -12.08
C LEU A 303 -7.03 -30.09 -10.63
N HIS A 304 -6.88 -29.19 -9.65
CA HIS A 304 -7.32 -29.48 -8.29
C HIS A 304 -8.81 -29.82 -8.24
N GLY A 305 -9.65 -29.02 -8.89
CA GLY A 305 -11.11 -29.26 -8.97
C GLY A 305 -11.43 -30.60 -9.65
N VAL A 306 -10.74 -30.92 -10.77
CA VAL A 306 -10.90 -32.23 -11.45
C VAL A 306 -10.53 -33.38 -10.50
N TRP A 307 -9.38 -33.30 -9.82
CA TRP A 307 -8.96 -34.36 -8.91
C TRP A 307 -9.90 -34.54 -7.70
N VAL A 308 -10.49 -33.44 -7.19
CA VAL A 308 -11.53 -33.53 -6.14
C VAL A 308 -12.78 -34.24 -6.68
N LEU A 309 -13.20 -33.93 -7.91
CA LEU A 309 -14.33 -34.60 -8.55
C LEU A 309 -14.05 -36.09 -8.75
N VAL A 310 -12.88 -36.45 -9.26
CA VAL A 310 -12.47 -37.85 -9.45
C VAL A 310 -12.46 -38.59 -8.10
N ALA A 311 -11.92 -37.96 -7.04
CA ALA A 311 -11.91 -38.58 -5.72
C ALA A 311 -13.32 -38.71 -5.12
N ALA A 312 -14.21 -37.73 -5.35
CA ALA A 312 -15.60 -37.79 -4.90
C ALA A 312 -16.41 -38.91 -5.58
N LEU A 313 -16.02 -39.30 -6.79
CA LEU A 313 -16.67 -40.39 -7.53
C LEU A 313 -16.05 -41.77 -7.24
N LEU A 314 -14.72 -41.86 -7.14
CA LEU A 314 -14.03 -43.12 -7.09
C LEU A 314 -13.47 -43.51 -5.71
N ALA A 315 -13.17 -42.54 -4.83
CA ALA A 315 -12.53 -42.77 -3.53
C ALA A 315 -13.54 -42.84 -2.36
N VAL A 316 -14.84 -42.87 -2.61
CA VAL A 316 -15.89 -42.97 -1.58
C VAL A 316 -15.62 -44.09 -0.58
N PRO A 317 -15.32 -45.35 -1.02
CA PRO A 317 -15.09 -46.45 -0.07
C PRO A 317 -13.88 -46.20 0.86
N LEU A 318 -12.86 -45.47 0.36
CA LEU A 318 -11.67 -45.13 1.17
C LEU A 318 -11.97 -44.03 2.16
N LEU A 319 -12.78 -43.04 1.77
CA LEU A 319 -13.14 -41.89 2.61
C LEU A 319 -14.03 -42.28 3.80
N GLN A 320 -14.86 -43.34 3.65
CA GLN A 320 -15.73 -43.85 4.71
C GLN A 320 -14.99 -44.48 5.90
N TYR A 321 -13.67 -44.80 5.74
CA TYR A 321 -12.87 -45.26 6.88
C TYR A 321 -12.44 -44.14 7.84
N ILE A 322 -12.54 -42.89 7.44
CA ILE A 322 -12.06 -41.74 8.23
C ILE A 322 -12.97 -41.51 9.45
N PRO A 323 -12.42 -41.51 10.69
CA PRO A 323 -13.21 -41.19 11.89
C PRO A 323 -13.58 -39.70 11.92
N LEU A 324 -14.79 -39.33 12.36
CA LEU A 324 -15.24 -37.95 12.46
C LEU A 324 -14.37 -37.12 13.41
N ALA A 325 -13.90 -37.72 14.52
CA ALA A 325 -13.01 -37.06 15.47
C ALA A 325 -11.69 -36.56 14.82
N VAL A 326 -11.16 -37.28 13.82
CA VAL A 326 -9.98 -36.88 13.06
C VAL A 326 -10.23 -35.63 12.24
N LEU A 327 -11.40 -35.55 11.58
CA LEU A 327 -11.79 -34.37 10.82
C LEU A 327 -12.06 -33.18 11.74
N ALA A 328 -12.69 -33.40 12.88
CA ALA A 328 -12.95 -32.39 13.90
C ALA A 328 -11.63 -31.77 14.44
N ALA A 329 -10.63 -32.61 14.73
CA ALA A 329 -9.31 -32.14 15.16
C ALA A 329 -8.63 -31.26 14.10
N LEU A 330 -8.77 -31.60 12.80
CA LEU A 330 -8.25 -30.74 11.72
C LEU A 330 -8.94 -29.39 11.69
N VAL A 331 -10.28 -29.37 11.74
CA VAL A 331 -11.07 -28.12 11.70
C VAL A 331 -10.81 -27.27 12.93
N MET A 332 -10.68 -27.90 14.11
CA MET A 332 -10.29 -27.22 15.34
C MET A 332 -8.93 -26.53 15.18
N SER A 333 -7.93 -27.23 14.60
CA SER A 333 -6.62 -26.63 14.31
C SER A 333 -6.72 -25.41 13.40
N VAL A 334 -7.58 -25.45 12.39
CA VAL A 334 -7.81 -24.29 11.50
C VAL A 334 -8.47 -23.14 12.26
N GLY A 335 -9.48 -23.43 13.11
CA GLY A 335 -10.11 -22.43 13.98
C GLY A 335 -9.10 -21.72 14.88
N ILE A 336 -8.22 -22.47 15.53
CA ILE A 336 -7.14 -21.92 16.38
C ILE A 336 -6.18 -21.05 15.55
N GLN A 337 -5.80 -21.45 14.33
CA GLN A 337 -4.92 -20.71 13.46
C GLN A 337 -5.53 -19.40 12.94
N MET A 338 -6.87 -19.30 12.87
CA MET A 338 -7.56 -18.06 12.52
C MET A 338 -7.38 -16.98 13.59
N VAL A 339 -7.17 -17.35 14.86
CA VAL A 339 -6.83 -16.46 15.97
C VAL A 339 -5.34 -16.18 15.95
N ASN A 340 -4.88 -15.29 15.07
CA ASN A 340 -3.45 -15.03 14.88
C ASN A 340 -2.94 -13.90 15.78
N LEU A 341 -2.02 -14.22 16.70
CA LEU A 341 -1.39 -13.26 17.62
C LEU A 341 -0.63 -12.14 16.90
N HIS A 342 -0.11 -12.39 15.70
CA HIS A 342 0.55 -11.36 14.91
C HIS A 342 -0.43 -10.26 14.46
N HIS A 343 -1.62 -10.64 14.05
CA HIS A 343 -2.69 -9.69 13.68
C HIS A 343 -3.11 -8.86 14.89
N ILE A 344 -3.22 -9.46 16.07
CA ILE A 344 -3.54 -8.75 17.32
C ILE A 344 -2.48 -7.67 17.60
N ARG A 345 -1.19 -7.99 17.50
CA ARG A 345 -0.08 -7.03 17.69
C ARG A 345 -0.14 -5.88 16.68
N THR A 346 -0.44 -6.17 15.41
CA THR A 346 -0.53 -5.17 14.36
C THR A 346 -1.70 -4.22 14.60
N VAL A 347 -2.88 -4.74 14.95
CA VAL A 347 -4.10 -3.96 15.26
C VAL A 347 -3.89 -3.08 16.50
N THR A 348 -3.21 -3.60 17.53
CA THR A 348 -2.86 -2.85 18.75
C THR A 348 -1.93 -1.68 18.43
N ARG A 349 -0.95 -1.87 17.55
CA ARG A 349 -0.02 -0.82 17.12
C ARG A 349 -0.72 0.34 16.42
N HIS A 350 -1.80 0.07 15.68
CA HIS A 350 -2.59 1.09 14.98
C HIS A 350 -3.75 1.66 15.80
N ARG A 351 -3.85 1.35 17.10
CA ARG A 351 -4.93 1.79 18.02
C ARG A 351 -6.33 1.40 17.56
N GLU A 352 -6.47 0.28 16.86
CA GLU A 352 -7.75 -0.29 16.40
C GLU A 352 -8.17 -1.52 17.22
N PHE A 353 -7.53 -1.75 18.37
CA PHE A 353 -7.81 -2.91 19.22
C PHE A 353 -9.26 -2.97 19.69
N LEU A 354 -9.90 -1.79 19.91
CA LEU A 354 -11.30 -1.72 20.32
C LEU A 354 -12.23 -2.26 19.22
N VAL A 355 -11.98 -1.86 17.96
CA VAL A 355 -12.75 -2.37 16.80
C VAL A 355 -12.59 -3.88 16.69
N TYR A 356 -11.36 -4.36 16.76
CA TYR A 356 -11.06 -5.80 16.72
C TYR A 356 -11.76 -6.57 17.86
N GLY A 357 -11.64 -6.09 19.11
CA GLY A 357 -12.21 -6.74 20.28
C GLY A 357 -13.74 -6.78 20.23
N VAL A 358 -14.38 -5.64 19.90
CA VAL A 358 -15.83 -5.55 19.77
C VAL A 358 -16.35 -6.45 18.64
N THR A 359 -15.67 -6.45 17.48
CA THR A 359 -16.05 -7.35 16.38
C THR A 359 -15.91 -8.82 16.78
N THR A 360 -14.79 -9.20 17.42
CA THR A 360 -14.55 -10.58 17.86
C THR A 360 -15.61 -11.03 18.86
N CYS A 361 -15.87 -10.24 19.90
CA CYS A 361 -16.89 -10.56 20.90
C CYS A 361 -18.30 -10.57 20.28
N GLY A 362 -18.60 -9.61 19.41
CA GLY A 362 -19.87 -9.56 18.69
C GLY A 362 -20.11 -10.84 17.88
N VAL A 363 -19.11 -11.28 17.13
CA VAL A 363 -19.20 -12.53 16.33
C VAL A 363 -19.37 -13.76 17.21
N VAL A 364 -18.68 -13.85 18.35
CA VAL A 364 -18.74 -15.00 19.26
C VAL A 364 -20.10 -15.11 19.97
N PHE A 365 -20.69 -13.97 20.35
CA PHE A 365 -21.87 -13.97 21.26
C PHE A 365 -23.18 -13.57 20.58
N LEU A 366 -23.15 -12.79 19.50
CA LEU A 366 -24.35 -12.28 18.83
C LEU A 366 -24.56 -12.88 17.44
N GLY A 367 -23.50 -13.33 16.79
CA GLY A 367 -23.50 -13.79 15.42
C GLY A 367 -22.59 -12.97 14.50
N VAL A 368 -22.34 -13.51 13.28
CA VAL A 368 -21.37 -12.92 12.37
C VAL A 368 -21.85 -11.58 11.82
N LEU A 369 -23.12 -11.49 11.43
CA LEU A 369 -23.70 -10.27 10.85
C LEU A 369 -23.72 -9.13 11.86
N GLU A 370 -24.24 -9.40 13.04
CA GLU A 370 -24.36 -8.45 14.15
C GLU A 370 -22.99 -8.02 14.65
N GLY A 371 -22.04 -8.95 14.79
CA GLY A 371 -20.69 -8.68 15.22
C GLY A 371 -19.92 -7.79 14.24
N VAL A 372 -20.06 -8.03 12.93
CA VAL A 372 -19.47 -7.19 11.89
C VAL A 372 -20.15 -5.83 11.84
N GLY A 373 -21.49 -5.78 11.93
CA GLY A 373 -22.25 -4.52 11.98
C GLY A 373 -21.82 -3.64 13.14
N LEU A 374 -21.70 -4.24 14.33
CA LEU A 374 -21.21 -3.55 15.54
C LEU A 374 -19.77 -3.07 15.38
N GLY A 375 -18.91 -3.89 14.79
CA GLY A 375 -17.52 -3.52 14.45
C GLY A 375 -17.45 -2.33 13.52
N ILE A 376 -18.27 -2.28 12.47
CA ILE A 376 -18.37 -1.14 11.55
C ILE A 376 -18.85 0.11 12.30
N ALA A 377 -19.89 0.01 13.11
CA ALA A 377 -20.42 1.13 13.89
C ALA A 377 -19.35 1.73 14.81
N VAL A 378 -18.59 0.87 15.52
CA VAL A 378 -17.49 1.31 16.39
C VAL A 378 -16.33 1.91 15.57
N ALA A 379 -15.99 1.34 14.42
CA ALA A 379 -14.94 1.88 13.55
C ALA A 379 -15.30 3.27 13.02
N VAL A 380 -16.55 3.46 12.56
CA VAL A 380 -17.06 4.76 12.11
C VAL A 380 -17.09 5.75 13.28
N GLY A 381 -17.60 5.33 14.46
CA GLY A 381 -17.61 6.17 15.66
C GLY A 381 -16.22 6.63 16.08
N LEU A 382 -15.22 5.75 16.05
CA LEU A 382 -13.83 6.10 16.32
C LEU A 382 -13.22 7.01 15.26
N ALA A 383 -13.53 6.79 13.98
CA ALA A 383 -13.09 7.66 12.89
C ALA A 383 -13.67 9.08 13.04
N LEU A 384 -14.97 9.19 13.30
CA LEU A 384 -15.63 10.47 13.57
C LEU A 384 -15.05 11.14 14.84
N HIS A 385 -14.82 10.37 15.90
CA HIS A 385 -14.21 10.90 17.11
C HIS A 385 -12.78 11.43 16.87
N ARG A 386 -11.99 10.73 16.07
CA ARG A 386 -10.63 11.19 15.68
C ARG A 386 -10.68 12.44 14.81
N LEU A 387 -11.60 12.51 13.85
CA LEU A 387 -11.82 13.67 13.00
C LEU A 387 -12.34 14.89 13.80
N SER A 388 -13.10 14.67 14.87
CA SER A 388 -13.62 15.73 15.75
C SER A 388 -12.62 16.22 16.80
N ARG A 389 -11.45 15.56 16.95
CA ARG A 389 -10.41 15.97 17.89
C ARG A 389 -9.63 17.15 17.37
N THR A 390 -10.20 18.37 17.57
CA THR A 390 -9.49 19.62 17.39
C THR A 390 -8.93 20.07 18.75
N ARG A 391 -7.64 20.37 18.80
CA ARG A 391 -6.98 20.94 19.99
C ARG A 391 -6.82 22.44 19.77
N ILE A 392 -7.50 23.24 20.58
CA ILE A 392 -7.44 24.70 20.53
C ILE A 392 -6.71 25.15 21.79
N VAL A 393 -5.62 25.89 21.63
CA VAL A 393 -4.80 26.40 22.73
C VAL A 393 -4.63 27.90 22.57
N HIS A 394 -4.81 28.64 23.63
CA HIS A 394 -4.57 30.07 23.69
C HIS A 394 -3.30 30.33 24.50
N HIS A 395 -2.38 31.06 23.92
CA HIS A 395 -1.14 31.51 24.55
C HIS A 395 -1.06 33.04 24.51
N GLU A 396 -0.63 33.63 25.61
CA GLU A 396 -0.26 35.02 25.67
C GLU A 396 1.26 35.15 25.69
N ARG A 397 1.82 35.90 24.78
CA ARG A 397 3.26 36.13 24.66
C ARG A 397 3.54 37.61 24.32
N ALA A 398 4.21 38.32 25.22
CA ALA A 398 4.61 39.73 25.01
C ALA A 398 3.47 40.66 24.54
N GLY A 399 2.25 40.52 25.10
CA GLY A 399 1.09 41.34 24.76
C GLY A 399 0.37 40.96 23.46
N HIS A 400 0.82 39.88 22.79
CA HIS A 400 0.11 39.29 21.64
C HIS A 400 -0.59 37.99 22.08
N HIS A 401 -1.81 37.82 21.61
CA HIS A 401 -2.59 36.60 21.88
C HIS A 401 -2.49 35.65 20.68
N LEU A 402 -2.00 34.46 20.91
CA LEU A 402 -1.86 33.39 19.91
C LEU A 402 -2.93 32.32 20.17
N VAL A 403 -3.85 32.16 19.25
CA VAL A 403 -4.82 31.06 19.26
C VAL A 403 -4.38 30.01 18.27
N HIS A 404 -3.79 28.91 18.78
CA HIS A 404 -3.30 27.82 17.94
C HIS A 404 -4.35 26.71 17.88
N VAL A 405 -4.82 26.40 16.67
CA VAL A 405 -5.83 25.37 16.37
C VAL A 405 -5.14 24.23 15.64
N ARG A 406 -5.00 23.09 16.29
CA ARG A 406 -4.42 21.85 15.72
C ARG A 406 -5.50 20.84 15.40
N GLY A 407 -5.46 20.28 14.18
CA GLY A 407 -6.39 19.27 13.69
C GLY A 407 -7.50 19.84 12.82
N GLU A 408 -8.41 18.95 12.38
CA GLU A 408 -9.46 19.30 11.43
C GLU A 408 -10.55 20.17 12.10
N LEU A 409 -10.86 21.31 11.49
CA LEU A 409 -11.82 22.27 12.02
C LEU A 409 -13.19 22.02 11.41
N THR A 410 -14.00 21.23 12.12
CA THR A 410 -15.35 20.87 11.71
C THR A 410 -16.40 21.57 12.59
N PHE A 411 -17.67 21.55 12.17
CA PHE A 411 -18.80 22.06 12.94
C PHE A 411 -18.85 21.55 14.38
N LEU A 412 -18.31 20.35 14.65
CA LEU A 412 -18.19 19.80 16.00
C LEU A 412 -17.19 20.56 16.89
N ALA A 413 -16.23 21.25 16.27
CA ALA A 413 -15.24 22.07 16.99
C ALA A 413 -15.74 23.51 17.22
N VAL A 414 -16.75 23.97 16.48
CA VAL A 414 -17.29 25.34 16.54
C VAL A 414 -17.63 25.81 17.96
N PRO A 415 -18.33 25.03 18.81
CA PRO A 415 -18.66 25.49 20.17
C PRO A 415 -17.42 25.70 21.05
N ARG A 416 -16.34 24.92 20.84
CA ARG A 416 -15.06 25.09 21.56
C ARG A 416 -14.28 26.28 21.02
N LEU A 417 -14.25 26.43 19.70
CA LEU A 417 -13.62 27.54 19.01
C LEU A 417 -14.24 28.86 19.45
N SER A 418 -15.56 28.98 19.39
CA SER A 418 -16.30 30.17 19.81
C SER A 418 -16.00 30.53 21.27
N ARG A 419 -16.02 29.57 22.18
CA ARG A 419 -15.67 29.81 23.59
C ARG A 419 -14.24 30.33 23.74
N MET A 420 -13.25 29.74 23.07
CA MET A 420 -11.86 30.16 23.15
C MET A 420 -11.67 31.58 22.59
N LEU A 421 -12.32 31.91 21.48
CA LEU A 421 -12.27 33.23 20.87
C LEU A 421 -12.92 34.31 21.75
N HIS A 422 -13.94 33.94 22.54
CA HIS A 422 -14.56 34.87 23.52
C HIS A 422 -13.67 35.16 24.76
N HIS A 423 -12.69 34.33 25.04
CA HIS A 423 -11.74 34.58 26.13
C HIS A 423 -10.58 35.51 25.74
N VAL A 424 -10.50 35.87 24.47
CA VAL A 424 -9.47 36.80 24.00
C VAL A 424 -9.85 38.23 24.44
N PRO A 425 -8.97 38.99 25.11
CA PRO A 425 -9.25 40.36 25.56
C PRO A 425 -9.58 41.28 24.40
N ALA A 426 -10.54 42.21 24.64
CA ALA A 426 -10.94 43.20 23.61
C ALA A 426 -9.75 44.13 23.27
N LYS A 427 -9.66 44.56 22.02
CA LYS A 427 -8.65 45.52 21.51
C LYS A 427 -7.19 45.02 21.53
N ALA A 428 -6.95 43.72 21.70
CA ALA A 428 -5.62 43.17 21.64
C ALA A 428 -5.23 42.77 20.21
N THR A 429 -3.93 42.48 19.98
CA THR A 429 -3.44 41.89 18.75
C THR A 429 -3.50 40.38 18.87
N VAL A 430 -4.23 39.74 17.97
CA VAL A 430 -4.47 38.28 17.97
C VAL A 430 -3.98 37.65 16.69
N VAL A 431 -3.22 36.56 16.85
CA VAL A 431 -2.84 35.70 15.73
C VAL A 431 -3.57 34.37 15.90
N VAL A 432 -4.37 33.99 14.91
CA VAL A 432 -5.04 32.68 14.86
C VAL A 432 -4.26 31.80 13.90
N GLU A 433 -3.54 30.83 14.44
CA GLU A 433 -2.80 29.83 13.66
C GLU A 433 -3.65 28.56 13.49
N LEU A 434 -3.91 28.20 12.25
CA LEU A 434 -4.69 27.01 11.88
C LEU A 434 -3.75 25.95 11.31
N ASP A 435 -3.47 24.92 12.12
CA ASP A 435 -2.63 23.76 11.77
C ASP A 435 -3.54 22.55 11.52
N GLY A 436 -4.28 22.59 10.42
CA GLY A 436 -5.19 21.53 9.95
C GLY A 436 -5.32 21.55 8.44
N SER A 437 -5.69 20.40 7.87
CA SER A 437 -5.82 20.23 6.41
C SER A 437 -7.24 20.52 5.90
N PHE A 438 -8.22 20.62 6.80
CA PHE A 438 -9.63 20.80 6.47
C PHE A 438 -10.33 21.76 7.43
N MET A 439 -11.15 22.65 6.87
CA MET A 439 -12.07 23.50 7.59
C MET A 439 -13.44 23.45 6.90
N ASP A 440 -14.50 23.18 7.64
CA ASP A 440 -15.85 23.24 7.09
C ASP A 440 -16.40 24.68 7.08
N HIS A 441 -17.51 24.86 6.37
CA HIS A 441 -18.12 26.16 6.19
C HIS A 441 -18.57 26.78 7.51
N ALA A 442 -19.13 26.00 8.44
CA ALA A 442 -19.61 26.50 9.73
C ALA A 442 -18.46 27.03 10.61
N ALA A 443 -17.32 26.33 10.60
CA ALA A 443 -16.13 26.79 11.30
C ALA A 443 -15.53 28.04 10.66
N PHE A 444 -15.52 28.10 9.32
CA PHE A 444 -15.08 29.27 8.57
C PHE A 444 -15.94 30.49 8.85
N GLU A 445 -17.28 30.39 8.76
CA GLU A 445 -18.22 31.47 9.12
C GLU A 445 -17.98 31.93 10.54
N THR A 446 -17.88 31.05 11.51
CA THR A 446 -17.64 31.39 12.92
C THR A 446 -16.37 32.21 13.10
N LEU A 447 -15.29 31.87 12.39
CA LEU A 447 -14.03 32.61 12.42
C LEU A 447 -14.16 33.99 11.77
N GLN A 448 -14.84 34.06 10.64
CA GLN A 448 -15.05 35.33 9.91
C GLN A 448 -15.97 36.30 10.68
N ASP A 449 -17.05 35.81 11.26
CA ASP A 449 -17.98 36.59 12.08
C ASP A 449 -17.26 37.12 13.32
N TRP A 450 -16.49 36.28 13.99
CA TRP A 450 -15.69 36.71 15.12
C TRP A 450 -14.64 37.75 14.71
N ARG A 451 -13.90 37.52 13.61
CA ARG A 451 -12.91 38.47 13.11
C ARG A 451 -13.54 39.84 12.81
N THR A 452 -14.67 39.82 12.12
CA THR A 452 -15.39 41.06 11.75
C THR A 452 -15.83 41.81 13.00
N SER A 453 -16.45 41.11 13.95
CA SER A 453 -16.91 41.72 15.22
C SER A 453 -15.75 42.23 16.08
N TYR A 454 -14.66 41.45 16.15
CA TYR A 454 -13.47 41.79 16.95
C TYR A 454 -12.71 42.98 16.38
N THR A 455 -12.59 43.05 15.05
CA THR A 455 -11.96 44.19 14.36
C THR A 455 -12.83 45.47 14.49
N ALA A 456 -14.16 45.35 14.43
CA ALA A 456 -15.08 46.47 14.66
C ALA A 456 -14.97 47.05 16.10
N GLN A 457 -14.54 46.21 17.07
CA GLN A 457 -14.29 46.67 18.45
C GLN A 457 -12.87 47.23 18.66
N GLY A 458 -12.08 47.39 17.58
CA GLY A 458 -10.74 47.97 17.60
C GLY A 458 -9.61 47.00 17.89
N GLY A 459 -9.85 45.69 17.76
CA GLY A 459 -8.83 44.64 17.82
C GLY A 459 -8.15 44.39 16.46
N VAL A 460 -6.93 43.88 16.50
CA VAL A 460 -6.18 43.51 15.29
C VAL A 460 -6.10 41.96 15.21
N VAL A 461 -6.61 41.39 14.11
CA VAL A 461 -6.63 39.95 13.91
C VAL A 461 -5.82 39.57 12.67
N SER A 462 -4.84 38.70 12.84
CA SER A 462 -4.12 38.01 11.76
C SER A 462 -4.48 36.54 11.79
N MET A 463 -4.85 35.96 10.64
CA MET A 463 -5.12 34.53 10.49
C MET A 463 -4.08 33.94 9.57
N THR A 464 -3.36 32.95 10.07
CA THR A 464 -2.32 32.23 9.32
C THR A 464 -2.68 30.74 9.23
N GLY A 465 -2.58 30.20 8.02
CA GLY A 465 -2.66 28.76 7.76
C GLY A 465 -1.32 28.06 7.97
N PRO A 466 -1.25 26.75 7.72
CA PRO A 466 0.02 26.04 7.73
C PRO A 466 1.01 26.77 6.82
N VAL A 467 2.22 27.07 7.37
CA VAL A 467 3.28 27.79 6.64
C VAL A 467 2.96 29.26 6.29
N GLY A 468 2.27 30.01 7.17
CA GLY A 468 2.13 31.47 7.03
C GLY A 468 1.26 31.95 5.86
N THR A 469 0.54 31.06 5.18
CA THR A 469 -0.38 31.42 4.09
C THR A 469 -1.64 32.09 4.62
N ARG A 470 -2.08 33.20 4.00
CA ARG A 470 -3.38 33.80 4.30
C ARG A 470 -4.50 32.82 3.95
N ILE A 471 -5.44 32.63 4.88
CA ILE A 471 -6.60 31.76 4.66
C ILE A 471 -7.57 32.52 3.75
N THR A 472 -7.73 31.97 2.55
CA THR A 472 -8.81 32.33 1.64
C THR A 472 -10.00 31.40 1.86
N GLU A 473 -11.19 31.83 1.48
CA GLU A 473 -12.43 31.06 1.56
C GLU A 473 -12.23 29.63 1.02
N PRO A 474 -12.72 28.60 1.74
CA PRO A 474 -12.65 27.23 1.23
C PRO A 474 -13.35 27.19 -0.12
N ALA A 475 -12.62 26.86 -1.18
CA ALA A 475 -13.19 26.76 -2.51
C ALA A 475 -14.34 25.75 -2.48
N ALA A 476 -15.55 26.19 -2.75
CA ALA A 476 -16.72 25.34 -2.94
C ALA A 476 -16.38 24.33 -4.05
N GLY A 477 -16.09 23.07 -3.69
CA GLY A 477 -15.78 22.04 -4.65
C GLY A 477 -14.38 21.43 -4.57
N SER A 478 -13.62 21.59 -3.46
CA SER A 478 -12.42 20.78 -3.27
C SER A 478 -12.81 19.30 -3.19
N HIS A 479 -12.61 18.59 -4.28
CA HIS A 479 -12.81 17.16 -4.30
C HIS A 479 -11.90 16.53 -3.24
N GLY A 480 -12.43 15.70 -2.35
CA GLY A 480 -11.77 15.13 -1.16
C GLY A 480 -10.51 14.27 -1.40
N HIS A 481 -9.88 14.40 -2.55
CA HIS A 481 -8.65 13.75 -2.96
C HIS A 481 -7.53 14.72 -3.35
N CYS A 482 -7.76 16.03 -3.37
CA CYS A 482 -6.75 17.01 -3.72
C CYS A 482 -5.96 17.43 -2.47
N ARG A 483 -4.67 17.11 -2.45
CA ARG A 483 -3.71 17.65 -1.49
C ARG A 483 -3.05 18.87 -2.11
N PRO A 484 -3.10 20.07 -1.49
CA PRO A 484 -2.59 21.32 -2.08
C PRO A 484 -1.12 21.24 -2.51
N TRP A 485 -0.31 20.45 -1.81
CA TRP A 485 1.14 20.27 -2.04
C TRP A 485 1.53 19.13 -2.95
N THR A 486 0.57 18.39 -3.53
CA THR A 486 0.86 17.33 -4.49
C THR A 486 -0.03 17.42 -5.73
N PRO A 487 -0.08 18.58 -6.44
CA PRO A 487 -0.99 18.78 -7.56
C PRO A 487 -0.78 17.75 -8.70
N TRP A 488 0.46 17.30 -8.92
CA TRP A 488 0.78 16.26 -9.92
C TRP A 488 0.28 14.85 -9.53
N ARG A 489 0.02 14.55 -8.25
CA ARG A 489 -0.54 13.26 -7.81
C ARG A 489 -2.06 13.29 -7.68
N ASN A 490 -2.62 14.46 -7.41
CA ASN A 490 -4.05 14.63 -7.21
C ASN A 490 -4.88 14.30 -8.46
N HIS A 491 -4.27 14.45 -9.63
CA HIS A 491 -4.92 14.21 -10.92
C HIS A 491 -4.57 12.86 -11.55
N ARG A 492 -3.75 12.06 -10.90
CA ARG A 492 -3.66 10.64 -11.21
C ARG A 492 -4.89 9.93 -10.62
N ARG A 493 -6.01 9.97 -11.33
CA ARG A 493 -6.92 8.84 -11.27
C ARG A 493 -6.06 7.62 -11.54
N PRO A 494 -6.08 6.56 -10.68
CA PRO A 494 -5.62 5.27 -11.14
C PRO A 494 -6.37 5.06 -12.45
N ALA A 495 -5.63 4.94 -13.55
CA ALA A 495 -6.25 4.64 -14.81
C ALA A 495 -7.09 3.38 -14.54
N THR A 496 -8.39 3.52 -14.54
CA THR A 496 -9.29 2.41 -14.74
C THR A 496 -8.88 1.88 -16.10
N ILE A 497 -8.05 0.85 -16.07
CA ILE A 497 -7.74 0.05 -17.23
C ILE A 497 -9.05 -0.66 -17.54
N GLY A 498 -9.93 0.03 -18.26
CA GLY A 498 -10.93 -0.65 -19.08
C GLY A 498 -10.15 -1.57 -20.02
N PRO A 499 -10.73 -2.64 -20.53
CA PRO A 499 -10.10 -3.48 -21.51
C PRO A 499 -9.84 -2.62 -22.76
N VAL A 500 -8.67 -1.98 -22.80
CA VAL A 500 -8.16 -1.41 -24.03
C VAL A 500 -7.79 -2.64 -24.87
N ALA A 501 -8.61 -2.88 -25.88
CA ALA A 501 -8.20 -3.68 -27.01
C ALA A 501 -6.74 -3.34 -27.31
N ALA A 502 -5.92 -4.37 -27.47
CA ALA A 502 -4.52 -4.25 -27.84
C ALA A 502 -4.43 -3.53 -29.20
N SER A 503 -4.45 -2.20 -29.16
CA SER A 503 -4.04 -1.36 -30.25
C SER A 503 -2.60 -0.97 -29.99
N THR A 504 -1.70 -1.60 -30.71
CA THR A 504 -0.35 -1.25 -31.12
C THR A 504 0.20 0.03 -30.48
N GLY A 505 1.19 -0.13 -29.61
CA GLY A 505 1.86 0.94 -28.86
C GLY A 505 2.29 2.11 -29.73
N ARG A 506 1.80 3.28 -29.35
CA ARG A 506 2.42 4.62 -29.47
C ARG A 506 1.56 5.74 -28.88
N SER A 507 0.28 5.52 -28.56
CA SER A 507 -0.65 6.57 -28.11
C SER A 507 -0.71 6.82 -26.59
N GLY A 508 -0.09 5.99 -25.77
CA GLY A 508 -0.23 6.08 -24.28
C GLY A 508 0.44 7.31 -23.64
N GLY A 509 1.50 7.86 -24.27
CA GLY A 509 2.23 9.02 -23.73
C GLY A 509 1.47 10.33 -23.97
N ALA A 510 1.02 10.55 -25.20
CA ALA A 510 0.26 11.74 -25.58
C ALA A 510 -1.07 11.84 -24.83
N GLN A 511 -1.75 10.72 -24.63
CA GLN A 511 -3.02 10.68 -23.90
C GLN A 511 -2.85 10.99 -22.39
N ARG A 512 -1.75 10.59 -21.80
CA ARG A 512 -1.40 10.97 -20.41
C ARG A 512 -1.11 12.46 -20.31
N LEU A 513 -0.38 13.03 -21.26
CA LEU A 513 -0.10 14.45 -21.31
C LEU A 513 -1.38 15.27 -21.43
N VAL A 514 -2.26 14.94 -22.36
CA VAL A 514 -3.54 15.63 -22.56
C VAL A 514 -4.42 15.53 -21.32
N SER A 515 -4.50 14.36 -20.67
CA SER A 515 -5.28 14.21 -19.45
C SER A 515 -4.70 15.03 -18.28
N GLY A 516 -3.36 15.13 -18.18
CA GLY A 516 -2.68 15.98 -17.21
C GLY A 516 -2.95 17.47 -17.44
N ILE A 517 -2.86 17.93 -18.70
CA ILE A 517 -3.18 19.32 -19.09
C ILE A 517 -4.65 19.62 -18.78
N SER A 518 -5.57 18.72 -19.13
CA SER A 518 -7.00 18.90 -18.88
C SER A 518 -7.30 19.00 -17.37
N ALA A 519 -6.60 18.19 -16.55
CA ALA A 519 -6.72 18.26 -15.11
C ALA A 519 -6.17 19.60 -14.56
N PHE A 520 -5.03 20.07 -15.05
CA PHE A 520 -4.48 21.36 -14.69
C PHE A 520 -5.46 22.51 -15.04
N GLN A 521 -6.00 22.52 -16.26
CA GLN A 521 -6.94 23.57 -16.71
C GLN A 521 -8.22 23.60 -15.88
N ARG A 522 -8.70 22.43 -15.44
CA ARG A 522 -9.94 22.34 -14.66
C ARG A 522 -9.73 22.63 -13.18
N ASP A 523 -8.66 22.09 -12.58
CA ASP A 523 -8.53 22.00 -11.14
C ASP A 523 -7.48 22.96 -10.55
N THR A 524 -6.45 23.36 -11.32
CA THR A 524 -5.34 24.19 -10.84
C THR A 524 -5.33 25.59 -11.45
N ALA A 525 -5.52 25.69 -12.77
CA ALA A 525 -5.44 26.98 -13.48
C ALA A 525 -6.41 28.06 -12.97
N PRO A 526 -7.65 27.75 -12.55
CA PRO A 526 -8.54 28.76 -11.98
C PRO A 526 -7.94 29.47 -10.76
N HIS A 527 -7.23 28.74 -9.90
CA HIS A 527 -6.64 29.26 -8.65
C HIS A 527 -5.32 30.00 -8.87
N MET A 528 -4.63 29.73 -9.97
CA MET A 528 -3.33 30.32 -10.28
C MET A 528 -3.40 31.41 -11.37
N ARG A 529 -4.58 31.60 -11.99
CA ARG A 529 -4.72 32.48 -13.15
C ARG A 529 -4.34 33.92 -12.85
N GLU A 530 -4.73 34.44 -11.70
CA GLU A 530 -4.47 35.82 -11.30
C GLU A 530 -2.98 36.05 -11.10
N GLU A 531 -2.30 35.13 -10.39
CA GLU A 531 -0.87 35.20 -10.15
C GLU A 531 -0.04 35.04 -11.44
N LEU A 532 -0.40 34.06 -12.28
CA LEU A 532 0.25 33.89 -13.58
C LEU A 532 0.02 35.09 -14.51
N ALA A 533 -1.18 35.71 -14.47
CA ALA A 533 -1.45 36.90 -15.22
C ALA A 533 -0.64 38.11 -14.70
N ARG A 534 -0.43 38.23 -13.39
CA ARG A 534 0.47 39.24 -12.80
C ARG A 534 1.90 39.02 -13.27
N LEU A 535 2.44 37.81 -13.14
CA LEU A 535 3.80 37.49 -13.60
C LEU A 535 3.98 37.69 -15.11
N ALA A 536 2.95 37.43 -15.90
CA ALA A 536 2.99 37.67 -17.36
C ALA A 536 3.08 39.17 -17.69
N ARG A 537 2.50 40.04 -16.88
CA ARG A 537 2.56 41.52 -17.09
C ARG A 537 3.86 42.13 -16.52
N GLU A 538 4.29 41.67 -15.36
CA GLU A 538 5.41 42.26 -14.61
C GLU A 538 6.78 41.63 -14.97
N GLY A 539 6.75 40.48 -15.67
CA GLY A 539 7.92 39.64 -15.91
C GLY A 539 8.29 38.78 -14.71
N GLN A 540 9.29 37.93 -14.91
CA GLN A 540 9.83 37.09 -13.84
C GLN A 540 10.92 37.81 -13.05
N ARG A 541 10.95 37.65 -11.74
CA ARG A 541 12.03 38.16 -10.86
C ARG A 541 12.40 37.09 -9.85
N PRO A 542 12.98 35.97 -10.30
CA PRO A 542 13.39 34.92 -9.40
C PRO A 542 14.53 35.42 -8.49
N SER A 543 14.45 35.10 -7.21
CA SER A 543 15.53 35.41 -6.27
C SER A 543 16.72 34.45 -6.43
N GLN A 544 16.50 33.28 -7.04
CA GLN A 544 17.47 32.20 -7.07
C GLN A 544 17.54 31.51 -8.42
N LEU A 545 18.76 31.20 -8.89
CA LEU A 545 19.03 30.21 -9.91
C LEU A 545 19.19 28.84 -9.22
N PHE A 546 18.36 27.88 -9.60
CA PHE A 546 18.40 26.51 -9.06
C PHE A 546 18.87 25.53 -10.13
N LEU A 547 20.12 25.06 -10.02
CA LEU A 547 20.75 24.15 -10.96
C LEU A 547 20.71 22.73 -10.41
N THR A 548 20.03 21.79 -11.10
CA THR A 548 19.81 20.44 -10.60
C THR A 548 19.77 19.40 -11.71
N CYS A 549 19.78 18.12 -11.29
CA CYS A 549 19.67 17.01 -12.22
C CYS A 549 18.30 16.96 -12.91
N ALA A 550 18.29 16.46 -14.16
CA ALA A 550 17.08 16.18 -14.93
C ALA A 550 16.28 14.96 -14.42
N ASP A 551 16.76 14.28 -13.37
CA ASP A 551 16.09 13.12 -12.76
C ASP A 551 14.63 13.44 -12.41
N SER A 552 13.71 12.60 -12.89
CA SER A 552 12.25 12.81 -12.73
C SER A 552 11.76 12.73 -11.28
N ARG A 553 12.57 12.23 -10.36
CA ARG A 553 12.25 12.14 -8.92
C ARG A 553 12.47 13.48 -8.21
N LEU A 554 13.24 14.40 -8.80
CA LEU A 554 13.48 15.74 -8.27
C LEU A 554 12.41 16.70 -8.78
N VAL A 555 11.58 17.18 -7.89
CA VAL A 555 10.60 18.23 -8.17
C VAL A 555 11.02 19.47 -7.38
N THR A 556 11.72 20.38 -8.04
CA THR A 556 12.36 21.54 -7.42
C THR A 556 11.41 22.39 -6.59
N SER A 557 10.25 22.73 -7.15
CA SER A 557 9.22 23.50 -6.47
C SER A 557 8.64 22.82 -5.23
N MET A 558 8.62 21.47 -5.21
CA MET A 558 8.20 20.72 -4.02
C MET A 558 9.27 20.77 -2.92
N ILE A 559 10.54 20.56 -3.30
CA ILE A 559 11.65 20.46 -2.34
C ILE A 559 11.91 21.81 -1.67
N THR A 560 11.71 22.91 -2.41
CA THR A 560 11.95 24.28 -1.95
C THR A 560 10.69 25.03 -1.52
N ALA A 561 9.51 24.40 -1.59
CA ALA A 561 8.20 25.02 -1.35
C ALA A 561 7.96 26.31 -2.19
N SER A 562 8.50 26.36 -3.42
CA SER A 562 8.46 27.52 -4.30
C SER A 562 7.26 27.53 -5.21
N GLY A 563 6.74 28.74 -5.48
CA GLY A 563 5.68 29.02 -6.45
C GLY A 563 6.21 29.41 -7.84
N PRO A 564 5.28 29.74 -8.76
CA PRO A 564 5.64 30.29 -10.07
C PRO A 564 6.39 31.62 -9.93
N GLY A 565 7.53 31.73 -10.59
CA GLY A 565 8.33 32.96 -10.60
C GLY A 565 9.42 33.05 -9.54
N ASP A 566 9.42 32.17 -8.53
CA ASP A 566 10.38 32.19 -7.40
C ASP A 566 11.77 31.68 -7.78
N LEU A 567 11.83 30.68 -8.66
CA LEU A 567 13.08 30.04 -9.08
C LEU A 567 13.29 30.13 -10.59
N PHE A 568 14.50 30.48 -11.00
CA PHE A 568 14.97 30.23 -12.34
C PHE A 568 15.67 28.86 -12.36
N THR A 569 15.04 27.86 -12.97
CA THR A 569 15.50 26.46 -12.84
C THR A 569 16.23 25.99 -14.09
N VAL A 570 17.46 25.51 -13.93
CA VAL A 570 18.25 24.82 -14.94
C VAL A 570 18.35 23.35 -14.58
N ARG A 571 17.98 22.46 -15.51
CA ARG A 571 18.01 21.01 -15.30
C ARG A 571 18.78 20.34 -16.42
N ASN A 572 19.81 19.59 -16.06
CA ASN A 572 20.61 18.81 -17.00
C ASN A 572 20.99 17.45 -16.41
N VAL A 573 21.58 16.57 -17.22
CA VAL A 573 22.00 15.24 -16.76
C VAL A 573 23.21 15.39 -15.85
N GLY A 574 23.03 15.10 -14.54
CA GLY A 574 24.12 15.13 -13.56
C GLY A 574 24.40 16.49 -12.91
N ASN A 575 23.51 17.48 -13.05
CA ASN A 575 23.69 18.84 -12.49
C ASN A 575 25.06 19.45 -12.80
N LEU A 576 25.56 19.23 -14.02
CA LEU A 576 26.90 19.64 -14.45
C LEU A 576 26.92 21.08 -14.94
N VAL A 577 28.00 21.77 -14.65
CA VAL A 577 28.34 23.12 -15.13
C VAL A 577 29.61 23.03 -15.97
N PRO A 578 29.58 23.30 -17.28
CA PRO A 578 30.81 23.40 -18.09
C PRO A 578 31.73 24.51 -17.56
N PRO A 579 33.03 24.28 -17.41
CA PRO A 579 33.98 25.34 -17.06
C PRO A 579 34.00 26.42 -18.15
N HIS A 580 34.08 27.68 -17.75
CA HIS A 580 34.19 28.76 -18.72
C HIS A 580 35.53 28.66 -19.51
N GLY A 581 35.49 28.76 -20.84
CA GLY A 581 36.67 28.67 -21.70
C GLY A 581 37.23 27.27 -21.94
N ALA A 582 36.49 26.21 -21.54
CA ALA A 582 36.97 24.83 -21.69
C ALA A 582 37.15 24.35 -23.15
N ASP A 583 36.64 25.09 -24.12
CA ASP A 583 36.73 24.75 -25.55
C ASP A 583 37.85 25.51 -26.32
N ASP A 584 38.56 26.41 -25.66
CA ASP A 584 39.60 27.24 -26.29
C ASP A 584 41.06 26.66 -26.19
N GLY A 585 41.21 25.46 -25.62
CA GLY A 585 42.53 24.80 -25.47
C GLY A 585 43.04 24.14 -26.76
N PRO A 586 44.36 24.16 -27.03
CA PRO A 586 44.97 23.53 -28.22
C PRO A 586 44.85 22.00 -28.26
N ASP A 587 44.38 21.38 -27.18
CA ASP A 587 44.14 19.93 -27.06
C ASP A 587 42.66 19.55 -27.07
N GLY A 588 41.74 20.44 -27.50
CA GLY A 588 40.36 20.09 -27.82
C GLY A 588 40.34 19.08 -28.98
N PRO A 589 39.35 18.16 -29.07
CA PRO A 589 39.33 17.07 -30.05
C PRO A 589 39.02 17.58 -31.48
N THR A 590 39.81 18.47 -32.02
CA THR A 590 39.78 18.88 -33.42
C THR A 590 40.98 18.28 -34.17
N GLY A 591 41.01 16.94 -34.19
CA GLY A 591 41.84 16.23 -35.17
C GLY A 591 41.00 15.90 -36.40
N SER A 592 40.71 16.85 -37.25
CA SER A 592 40.55 16.63 -38.71
C SER A 592 40.41 17.98 -39.39
N GLY A 593 41.51 18.40 -40.09
CA GLY A 593 41.53 19.60 -40.90
C GLY A 593 40.51 19.51 -42.03
N VAL A 594 39.50 20.37 -41.97
CA VAL A 594 38.84 20.91 -43.16
C VAL A 594 38.78 22.42 -42.93
N ALA A 595 39.59 23.15 -43.67
CA ALA A 595 39.57 24.58 -43.71
C ALA A 595 38.17 25.07 -44.10
N SER A 596 37.48 25.72 -43.17
CA SER A 596 36.23 26.41 -43.46
C SER A 596 36.53 27.73 -44.11
N VAL A 597 36.22 27.83 -45.38
CA VAL A 597 36.11 29.09 -46.11
C VAL A 597 34.73 29.63 -45.79
N ASN A 598 34.65 30.62 -44.96
CA ASN A 598 33.66 31.68 -44.72
C ASN A 598 33.42 31.88 -43.23
N GLY A 599 33.89 32.98 -42.73
CA GLY A 599 33.63 33.79 -41.52
C GLY A 599 32.49 33.44 -40.53
N GLY A 600 32.32 32.19 -40.15
CA GLY A 600 31.41 31.78 -39.07
C GLY A 600 32.27 31.11 -38.01
N GLY A 601 32.35 31.71 -36.81
CA GLY A 601 33.05 31.15 -35.65
C GLY A 601 32.68 29.70 -35.43
N ALA A 602 33.67 28.87 -35.11
CA ALA A 602 33.48 27.49 -34.69
C ALA A 602 32.41 27.48 -33.61
N MET A 603 31.31 26.78 -33.84
CA MET A 603 30.31 26.54 -32.78
C MET A 603 30.99 25.67 -31.73
N SER A 604 31.49 26.36 -30.69
CA SER A 604 32.00 25.76 -29.47
C SER A 604 30.92 24.94 -28.78
N GLY A 605 31.29 24.06 -27.85
CA GLY A 605 30.45 23.13 -27.13
C GLY A 605 29.16 23.72 -26.56
N ASP A 606 28.41 22.90 -25.79
CA ASP A 606 27.09 23.26 -25.27
C ASP A 606 27.11 24.54 -24.41
N ASP A 607 26.81 25.70 -25.01
CA ASP A 607 26.68 27.00 -24.34
C ASP A 607 25.40 27.18 -23.54
N SER A 608 24.47 26.20 -23.55
CA SER A 608 23.14 26.37 -22.99
C SER A 608 23.13 26.63 -21.47
N VAL A 609 24.03 26.00 -20.74
CA VAL A 609 24.17 26.21 -19.28
C VAL A 609 24.86 27.55 -19.02
N GLY A 610 25.92 27.90 -19.78
CA GLY A 610 26.59 29.18 -19.69
C GLY A 610 25.65 30.36 -19.94
N ALA A 611 24.87 30.30 -21.01
CA ALA A 611 23.89 31.32 -21.36
C ALA A 611 22.79 31.45 -20.28
N ALA A 612 22.33 30.32 -19.68
CA ALA A 612 21.39 30.37 -18.60
C ALA A 612 21.95 31.01 -17.32
N ILE A 613 23.22 30.76 -17.01
CA ILE A 613 23.92 31.38 -15.88
C ILE A 613 24.05 32.90 -16.12
N GLU A 614 24.54 33.32 -17.29
CA GLU A 614 24.68 34.73 -17.64
C GLU A 614 23.32 35.44 -17.59
N TYR A 615 22.28 34.86 -18.16
CA TYR A 615 20.93 35.43 -18.13
C TYR A 615 20.41 35.56 -16.70
N ALA A 616 20.58 34.54 -15.85
CA ALA A 616 20.14 34.60 -14.47
C ALA A 616 20.88 35.67 -13.66
N VAL A 617 22.20 35.78 -13.86
CA VAL A 617 23.06 36.66 -13.07
C VAL A 617 23.00 38.11 -13.57
N ASP A 618 23.06 38.34 -14.87
CA ASP A 618 23.18 39.69 -15.43
C ASP A 618 21.84 40.32 -15.80
N VAL A 619 20.90 39.51 -16.30
CA VAL A 619 19.57 39.99 -16.72
C VAL A 619 18.54 39.93 -15.60
N LEU A 620 18.39 38.74 -14.99
CA LEU A 620 17.39 38.55 -13.92
C LEU A 620 17.89 39.03 -12.56
N ARG A 621 19.21 39.15 -12.40
CA ARG A 621 19.86 39.64 -11.16
C ARG A 621 19.52 38.81 -9.94
N VAL A 622 19.56 37.48 -10.07
CA VAL A 622 19.35 36.58 -8.95
C VAL A 622 20.31 36.89 -7.80
N GLU A 623 19.86 36.67 -6.58
CA GLU A 623 20.63 36.91 -5.34
C GLU A 623 21.47 35.70 -4.95
N SER A 624 21.11 34.51 -5.44
CA SER A 624 21.83 33.29 -5.13
C SER A 624 21.76 32.24 -6.27
N ILE A 625 22.75 31.35 -6.29
CA ILE A 625 22.77 30.14 -7.14
C ILE A 625 22.91 28.93 -6.26
N THR A 626 21.99 27.98 -6.40
CA THR A 626 22.04 26.70 -5.69
C THR A 626 22.34 25.57 -6.68
N VAL A 627 23.37 24.77 -6.38
CA VAL A 627 23.65 23.51 -7.07
C VAL A 627 23.08 22.37 -6.24
N CYS A 628 22.09 21.64 -6.79
CA CYS A 628 21.43 20.54 -6.11
C CYS A 628 21.78 19.19 -6.74
N GLY A 629 22.54 18.37 -6.02
CA GLY A 629 22.75 16.95 -6.31
C GLY A 629 21.75 16.05 -5.58
N HIS A 630 21.77 14.74 -5.87
CA HIS A 630 20.82 13.82 -5.25
C HIS A 630 21.33 12.39 -5.14
N SER A 631 20.74 11.60 -4.23
CA SER A 631 21.04 10.18 -4.07
C SER A 631 20.66 9.37 -5.32
N GLY A 632 21.49 8.39 -5.67
CA GLY A 632 21.24 7.49 -6.79
C GLY A 632 21.22 8.21 -8.15
N CYS A 633 22.07 9.21 -8.35
CA CYS A 633 22.19 9.92 -9.62
C CYS A 633 22.77 9.02 -10.71
N GLY A 634 22.00 8.78 -11.78
CA GLY A 634 22.41 7.92 -12.88
C GLY A 634 23.65 8.43 -13.65
N ALA A 635 23.88 9.75 -13.69
CA ALA A 635 25.06 10.33 -14.30
C ALA A 635 26.35 9.99 -13.51
N MET A 636 26.30 10.09 -12.19
CA MET A 636 27.43 9.76 -11.31
C MET A 636 27.72 8.26 -11.34
N GLN A 637 26.69 7.41 -11.36
CA GLN A 637 26.85 5.97 -11.52
C GLN A 637 27.47 5.60 -12.88
N ALA A 638 27.06 6.28 -13.97
CA ALA A 638 27.64 6.07 -15.29
C ALA A 638 29.12 6.45 -15.34
N LEU A 639 29.51 7.56 -14.71
CA LEU A 639 30.91 7.97 -14.60
C LEU A 639 31.75 6.94 -13.85
N LEU A 640 31.29 6.42 -12.71
CA LEU A 640 32.00 5.38 -11.96
C LEU A 640 32.12 4.08 -12.76
N SER A 641 31.03 3.62 -13.39
CA SER A 641 31.05 2.39 -14.18
C SER A 641 31.96 2.45 -15.40
N GLU A 642 32.10 3.61 -16.01
CA GLU A 642 33.06 3.81 -17.13
C GLU A 642 34.51 3.85 -16.65
N ASP A 643 34.70 4.42 -15.48
CA ASP A 643 35.99 4.48 -14.83
C ASP A 643 36.54 3.10 -14.44
N GLU A 644 35.69 2.26 -13.83
CA GLU A 644 36.00 0.86 -13.52
C GLU A 644 36.35 0.07 -14.78
N ARG A 645 35.62 0.30 -15.87
CA ARG A 645 35.90 -0.36 -17.16
C ARG A 645 37.26 0.06 -17.75
N ARG A 646 37.67 1.31 -17.61
CA ARG A 646 38.94 1.79 -18.08
C ARG A 646 40.11 1.38 -17.20
N GLY A 647 39.89 1.27 -15.87
CA GLY A 647 40.90 0.79 -14.91
C GLY A 647 41.18 -0.71 -14.96
N GLY A 648 40.24 -1.50 -15.46
CA GLY A 648 40.36 -2.97 -15.57
C GLY A 648 40.95 -3.52 -16.87
N ALA A 649 41.01 -2.72 -17.93
CA ALA A 649 41.59 -3.10 -19.23
C ALA A 649 42.81 -2.25 -19.53
N ALA A 650 44.00 -2.78 -19.24
CA ALA A 650 45.22 -2.24 -19.78
C ALA A 650 45.15 -2.27 -21.32
N GLY A 651 44.87 -1.12 -21.94
CA GLY A 651 45.34 -0.83 -23.29
C GLY A 651 44.51 -1.35 -24.47
N GLU A 652 43.18 -1.20 -24.50
CA GLU A 652 42.45 -1.13 -25.77
C GLU A 652 41.79 0.24 -25.92
N GLU A 653 42.56 1.19 -26.53
CA GLU A 653 41.99 2.34 -27.22
C GLU A 653 40.97 1.82 -28.24
N ARG A 654 39.68 2.12 -28.03
CA ARG A 654 38.69 1.98 -29.09
C ARG A 654 38.96 3.07 -30.12
N ASP A 655 39.69 2.67 -31.16
CA ASP A 655 39.98 3.48 -32.35
C ASP A 655 38.67 4.11 -32.89
N GLY A 656 38.65 5.45 -32.93
CA GLY A 656 37.99 6.26 -33.94
C GLY A 656 36.47 6.41 -33.88
N ALA A 657 35.73 5.78 -32.97
CA ALA A 657 34.29 5.99 -32.89
C ALA A 657 33.94 7.30 -32.13
N PRO A 658 33.14 8.22 -32.73
CA PRO A 658 32.79 9.46 -32.07
C PRO A 658 31.99 9.18 -30.79
N LEU A 659 32.39 9.82 -29.68
CA LEU A 659 31.67 9.74 -28.41
C LEU A 659 30.19 10.13 -28.61
N SER A 660 29.26 9.37 -28.00
CA SER A 660 27.85 9.74 -28.01
C SER A 660 27.64 11.11 -27.35
N PRO A 661 26.54 11.84 -27.69
CA PRO A 661 26.25 13.14 -27.06
C PRO A 661 26.25 13.08 -25.54
N LEU A 662 25.73 11.96 -24.96
CA LEU A 662 25.73 11.74 -23.51
C LEU A 662 27.18 11.70 -22.95
N TRP A 663 28.08 10.99 -23.59
CA TRP A 663 29.45 10.87 -23.11
C TRP A 663 30.25 12.16 -23.29
N ARG A 664 29.99 12.92 -24.36
CA ARG A 664 30.54 14.28 -24.52
C ARG A 664 30.09 15.23 -23.42
N TRP A 665 28.84 15.08 -22.96
CA TRP A 665 28.29 15.84 -21.83
C TRP A 665 28.90 15.39 -20.49
N LEU A 666 28.94 14.09 -20.22
CA LEU A 666 29.43 13.53 -18.95
C LEU A 666 30.93 13.84 -18.70
N ARG A 667 31.72 14.19 -19.73
CA ARG A 667 33.11 14.62 -19.53
C ARG A 667 33.27 15.83 -18.60
N TYR A 668 32.24 16.67 -18.48
CA TYR A 668 32.21 17.77 -17.51
C TYR A 668 32.14 17.30 -16.05
N GLY A 669 31.81 16.04 -15.80
CA GLY A 669 31.90 15.38 -14.50
C GLY A 669 33.26 14.72 -14.20
N ALA A 670 34.19 14.65 -15.18
CA ALA A 670 35.51 14.06 -14.98
C ALA A 670 36.34 14.76 -13.87
N PRO A 671 36.31 16.09 -13.70
CA PRO A 671 36.97 16.75 -12.58
C PRO A 671 36.43 16.29 -11.21
N SER A 672 35.12 16.00 -11.09
CA SER A 672 34.53 15.47 -9.86
C SER A 672 35.08 14.07 -9.56
N LEU A 673 35.26 13.24 -10.58
CA LEU A 673 35.84 11.90 -10.44
C LEU A 673 37.34 11.96 -10.07
N ALA A 674 38.08 12.89 -10.68
CA ALA A 674 39.48 13.12 -10.33
C ALA A 674 39.62 13.57 -8.86
N ARG A 675 38.76 14.48 -8.41
CA ARG A 675 38.72 14.93 -7.01
C ARG A 675 38.40 13.80 -6.04
N LEU A 676 37.47 12.88 -6.39
CA LEU A 676 37.16 11.71 -5.59
C LEU A 676 38.34 10.78 -5.37
N ARG A 677 39.27 10.71 -6.34
CA ARG A 677 40.51 9.91 -6.27
C ARG A 677 41.67 10.61 -5.59
N GLY A 678 41.54 11.89 -5.28
CA GLY A 678 42.53 12.70 -4.59
C GLY A 678 42.64 12.36 -3.10
N ASP A 679 43.05 13.37 -2.32
CA ASP A 679 43.18 13.19 -0.87
C ASP A 679 41.86 12.91 -0.19
N ALA A 680 41.73 11.72 0.39
CA ALA A 680 40.50 11.28 1.10
C ALA A 680 40.13 12.19 2.29
N SER A 681 41.14 12.88 2.88
CA SER A 681 40.91 13.79 4.01
C SER A 681 40.23 15.11 3.61
N ALA A 682 40.22 15.44 2.32
CA ALA A 682 39.63 16.66 1.75
C ALA A 682 38.27 16.44 1.09
N LEU A 683 37.73 15.20 1.15
CA LEU A 683 36.45 14.89 0.53
C LEU A 683 35.27 15.43 1.35
N PRO A 684 34.24 15.99 0.70
CA PRO A 684 33.04 16.44 1.39
C PRO A 684 32.30 15.27 2.04
N GLY A 685 31.77 15.48 3.25
CA GLY A 685 31.02 14.47 4.00
C GLY A 685 29.72 15.01 4.59
N PHE A 686 29.00 14.18 5.33
CA PHE A 686 27.86 14.61 6.12
C PHE A 686 28.28 14.87 7.59
N ALA A 687 27.58 15.79 8.25
CA ALA A 687 27.88 16.14 9.65
C ALA A 687 27.64 14.99 10.66
N ARG A 688 26.71 14.06 10.34
CA ARG A 688 26.24 13.06 11.31
C ARG A 688 26.22 11.63 10.79
N ARG A 689 26.65 11.39 9.57
CA ARG A 689 26.75 10.06 8.97
C ARG A 689 27.86 10.02 7.93
N ASP A 690 28.30 8.84 7.58
CA ASP A 690 29.17 8.63 6.44
C ASP A 690 28.32 8.46 5.15
N PRO A 691 28.88 8.76 3.96
CA PRO A 691 28.27 8.39 2.69
C PRO A 691 28.03 6.86 2.62
N ALA A 692 26.87 6.46 2.11
CA ALA A 692 26.47 5.04 2.09
C ALA A 692 27.31 4.21 1.11
N ASP A 693 27.77 4.83 0.03
CA ASP A 693 28.59 4.20 -1.00
C ASP A 693 29.43 5.25 -1.78
N VAL A 694 30.31 4.77 -2.66
CA VAL A 694 31.17 5.61 -3.50
C VAL A 694 30.35 6.50 -4.46
N ALA A 695 29.17 6.05 -4.89
CA ALA A 695 28.31 6.83 -5.77
C ALA A 695 27.69 8.03 -5.02
N GLU A 696 27.27 7.85 -3.76
CA GLU A 696 26.82 8.94 -2.91
C GLU A 696 27.97 9.93 -2.64
N GLN A 697 29.15 9.40 -2.32
CA GLN A 697 30.34 10.23 -2.14
C GLN A 697 30.64 11.08 -3.39
N LEU A 698 30.57 10.49 -4.60
CA LEU A 698 30.75 11.22 -5.85
C LEU A 698 29.67 12.30 -6.06
N CYS A 699 28.42 12.05 -5.64
CA CYS A 699 27.37 13.07 -5.72
C CYS A 699 27.70 14.30 -4.86
N LEU A 700 28.25 14.12 -3.65
CA LEU A 700 28.69 15.23 -2.79
C LEU A 700 29.87 15.98 -3.40
N VAL A 701 30.87 15.25 -3.87
CA VAL A 701 32.08 15.81 -4.57
C VAL A 701 31.63 16.59 -5.78
N ASN A 702 30.67 16.09 -6.56
CA ASN A 702 30.17 16.76 -7.76
C ASN A 702 29.53 18.11 -7.42
N ILE A 703 28.74 18.22 -6.35
CA ILE A 703 28.17 19.52 -5.94
C ILE A 703 29.29 20.55 -5.71
N VAL A 704 30.28 20.19 -4.92
CA VAL A 704 31.40 21.08 -4.60
C VAL A 704 32.19 21.47 -5.87
N GLN A 705 32.44 20.50 -6.74
CA GLN A 705 33.15 20.76 -8.01
C GLN A 705 32.35 21.69 -8.94
N GLN A 706 31.02 21.54 -9.01
CA GLN A 706 30.21 22.43 -9.84
C GLN A 706 30.11 23.85 -9.25
N LEU A 707 30.18 24.01 -7.92
CA LEU A 707 30.32 25.32 -7.31
C LEU A 707 31.67 25.99 -7.68
N ASP A 708 32.76 25.20 -7.77
CA ASP A 708 34.07 25.72 -8.23
C ASP A 708 34.01 26.12 -9.71
N HIS A 709 33.33 25.35 -10.56
CA HIS A 709 33.10 25.73 -11.95
C HIS A 709 32.31 27.04 -12.07
N LEU A 710 31.25 27.22 -11.24
CA LEU A 710 30.50 28.47 -11.21
C LEU A 710 31.34 29.68 -10.83
N ARG A 711 32.26 29.54 -9.88
CA ARG A 711 33.21 30.62 -9.50
C ARG A 711 34.07 31.06 -10.65
N GLY A 712 34.35 30.17 -11.61
CA GLY A 712 35.10 30.47 -12.82
C GLY A 712 34.34 31.23 -13.91
N HIS A 713 33.02 31.32 -13.84
CA HIS A 713 32.21 32.07 -14.79
C HIS A 713 32.35 33.59 -14.56
N PRO A 714 32.65 34.41 -15.56
CA PRO A 714 32.92 35.84 -15.39
C PRO A 714 31.79 36.63 -14.75
N ALA A 715 30.55 36.34 -15.14
CA ALA A 715 29.35 36.97 -14.56
C ALA A 715 29.19 36.64 -13.07
N VAL A 716 29.41 35.39 -12.70
CA VAL A 716 29.33 34.91 -11.31
C VAL A 716 30.47 35.48 -10.48
N ALA A 717 31.71 35.38 -10.97
CA ALA A 717 32.92 35.89 -10.29
C ALA A 717 32.81 37.41 -9.96
N ARG A 718 32.32 38.20 -10.91
CA ARG A 718 32.03 39.63 -10.72
C ARG A 718 31.04 39.89 -9.60
N ARG A 719 29.87 39.22 -9.63
CA ARG A 719 28.81 39.44 -8.66
C ARG A 719 29.15 38.90 -7.27
N LEU A 720 29.99 37.86 -7.18
CA LEU A 720 30.55 37.37 -5.91
C LEU A 720 31.51 38.41 -5.31
N ALA A 721 32.38 39.00 -6.13
CA ALA A 721 33.31 40.08 -5.70
C ALA A 721 32.57 41.33 -5.21
N GLU A 722 31.42 41.64 -5.80
CA GLU A 722 30.54 42.75 -5.39
C GLU A 722 29.74 42.42 -4.10
N GLY A 723 29.79 41.18 -3.60
CA GLY A 723 28.99 40.74 -2.47
C GLY A 723 27.47 40.67 -2.72
N SER A 724 27.05 40.68 -3.99
CA SER A 724 25.68 40.77 -4.45
C SER A 724 25.11 39.43 -4.94
N LEU A 725 25.87 38.33 -4.82
CA LEU A 725 25.51 36.98 -5.19
C LEU A 725 26.06 35.98 -4.15
N ALA A 726 25.28 34.98 -3.78
CA ALA A 726 25.72 33.87 -2.95
C ALA A 726 25.65 32.53 -3.70
N LEU A 727 26.56 31.59 -3.38
CA LEU A 727 26.51 30.22 -3.90
C LEU A 727 26.15 29.25 -2.80
N HIS A 728 25.28 28.27 -3.10
CA HIS A 728 24.84 27.26 -2.14
C HIS A 728 24.97 25.86 -2.76
N GLY A 729 25.47 24.91 -1.97
CA GLY A 729 25.44 23.48 -2.28
C GLY A 729 24.29 22.80 -1.54
N MET A 730 23.53 21.98 -2.25
CA MET A 730 22.45 21.20 -1.69
C MET A 730 22.55 19.75 -2.15
N TYR A 731 22.33 18.83 -1.22
CA TYR A 731 22.18 17.43 -1.53
C TYR A 731 20.78 16.96 -1.09
N PHE A 732 20.05 16.25 -1.96
CA PHE A 732 18.72 15.72 -1.65
C PHE A 732 18.72 14.20 -1.66
N HIS A 733 18.49 13.60 -0.48
CA HIS A 733 18.36 12.15 -0.36
C HIS A 733 16.93 11.72 -0.75
N VAL A 734 16.79 11.16 -1.97
CA VAL A 734 15.47 10.85 -2.57
C VAL A 734 14.66 9.85 -1.75
N GLY A 735 15.33 8.81 -1.22
CA GLY A 735 14.67 7.73 -0.45
C GLY A 735 14.13 8.19 0.90
N GLU A 736 14.81 9.12 1.54
CA GLU A 736 14.45 9.68 2.85
C GLU A 736 13.64 10.97 2.75
N ALA A 737 13.56 11.55 1.52
CA ALA A 737 12.99 12.87 1.26
C ALA A 737 13.66 13.97 2.13
N GLN A 738 14.98 13.84 2.38
CA GLN A 738 15.75 14.70 3.26
C GLN A 738 16.70 15.59 2.44
N ALA A 739 16.72 16.88 2.76
CA ALA A 739 17.65 17.86 2.20
C ALA A 739 18.83 18.10 3.16
N TYR A 740 20.02 18.27 2.58
CA TYR A 740 21.24 18.64 3.28
C TYR A 740 21.84 19.86 2.60
N LEU A 741 22.27 20.87 3.36
CA LEU A 741 22.93 22.07 2.86
C LEU A 741 24.43 22.00 3.14
N LEU A 742 25.20 22.40 2.17
CA LEU A 742 26.65 22.56 2.31
C LEU A 742 26.95 23.75 3.23
N ARG A 743 27.66 23.49 4.31
CA ARG A 743 28.18 24.51 5.20
C ARG A 743 29.57 24.93 4.73
N GLU A 744 29.74 26.19 4.44
CA GLU A 744 31.04 26.78 4.19
C GLU A 744 31.62 27.29 5.52
N ASP A 745 32.34 26.42 6.25
CA ASP A 745 33.18 26.89 7.35
C ASP A 745 34.47 27.56 6.82
N ALA A 746 35.14 28.40 7.66
CA ALA A 746 36.26 29.24 7.33
C ALA A 746 37.28 28.59 6.35
N ALA A 747 37.89 29.40 5.49
CA ALA A 747 38.83 28.99 4.45
C ALA A 747 39.80 27.88 4.89
N GLY A 748 39.62 26.65 4.33
CA GLY A 748 40.49 25.50 4.60
C GLY A 748 39.81 24.34 5.35
N ALA A 749 38.55 24.44 5.80
CA ALA A 749 37.82 23.33 6.40
C ALA A 749 37.28 22.38 5.34
N VAL A 750 37.18 21.10 5.67
CA VAL A 750 36.54 20.09 4.80
C VAL A 750 35.06 20.44 4.64
N PRO A 751 34.54 20.48 3.40
CA PRO A 751 33.14 20.79 3.15
C PRO A 751 32.19 19.76 3.81
N VAL A 752 31.22 20.21 4.59
CA VAL A 752 30.29 19.35 5.35
C VAL A 752 28.85 19.66 4.97
N PHE A 753 28.05 18.62 4.69
CA PHE A 753 26.63 18.73 4.43
C PHE A 753 25.83 18.50 5.72
N GLU A 754 25.07 19.50 6.15
CA GLU A 754 24.21 19.44 7.33
C GLU A 754 22.76 19.19 6.96
N GLU A 755 22.09 18.39 7.77
CA GLU A 755 20.67 18.09 7.63
C GLU A 755 19.82 19.34 7.90
N VAL A 756 18.91 19.66 7.00
CA VAL A 756 17.93 20.72 7.21
C VAL A 756 16.80 20.16 8.09
N SER A 757 16.82 20.56 9.38
CA SER A 757 15.76 20.18 10.33
C SER A 757 14.54 21.09 10.15
N GLY A 758 13.33 20.53 10.13
CA GLY A 758 12.06 21.29 10.02
C GLY A 758 11.74 22.21 11.24
N ALA A 759 12.69 22.38 12.16
CA ALA A 759 12.55 23.19 13.37
C ALA A 759 13.32 24.52 13.34
N GLN A 760 14.09 24.79 12.29
CA GLN A 760 14.80 26.09 12.16
C GLN A 760 14.00 27.04 11.29
N GLU A 761 13.28 28.00 11.94
CA GLU A 761 12.95 29.26 11.27
C GLU A 761 14.27 29.99 10.99
N PRO A 762 14.49 30.47 9.75
CA PRO A 762 15.61 31.36 9.50
C PRO A 762 15.44 32.63 10.35
N GLU A 763 16.44 32.96 11.16
CA GLU A 763 16.50 34.26 11.82
C GLU A 763 16.38 35.36 10.74
N ARG A 764 15.29 36.10 10.77
CA ARG A 764 15.15 37.30 9.95
C ARG A 764 16.22 38.30 10.39
N PRO A 765 17.01 38.88 9.46
CA PRO A 765 17.89 39.96 9.82
C PRO A 765 17.03 41.09 10.39
N VAL A 766 17.37 41.54 11.59
CA VAL A 766 16.79 42.70 12.25
C VAL A 766 17.11 43.91 11.37
N PRO A 767 16.14 44.69 10.88
CA PRO A 767 16.45 45.92 10.16
C PRO A 767 17.13 46.89 11.14
N ALA A 768 18.28 47.43 10.74
CA ALA A 768 19.00 48.47 11.46
C ALA A 768 18.24 49.80 11.49
#